data_3197a3488f049a4cea363a3f0714c828
#
_entry.id   3197a3488f049a4cea363a3f0714c828
#
_cell.length_a   1.000
_cell.length_b   1.000
_cell.length_c   1.000
_cell.angle_alpha   90.00
_cell.angle_beta   90.00
_cell.angle_gamma   90.00
#
_symmetry.space_group_name_H-M   'P 1'
#
loop_
_entity.id
_entity.type
_entity.pdbx_description
1 polymer ?
#
loop_
_entity_poly.entity_id
_entity_poly.type
_entity_poly.pdbx_seq_one_letter_code
_entity_poly.pdbx_strand_id
1 'polypeptide(L)'
;MGKLSRIKAALHRVLFPSAVLLASTAGAFGLGRSGSGLLPGRVASAAREAVKDTVIYPTEAYRYGPTGRKSGETIAIDTLAAKLESMVVARQEEDSGGVKKLSPRDSLKQLLDSTLWDKLDSIYIADSTAKAKAAFEAWYNGLSKEERKKYDNEQKAKLLRAMADSLRQVKERKQEIKDSILEATPRILETYAIADTMQYKRLISWTMDQDFGSIKPSVPDTSFNYHFYDHPFQRNDVNATWLGVAGSPVQYYDWFKRKSDEGVEFYNALESWSLSPRTAPFYNSKTPYTELCYYGTLLGAKAKESDNLHLFTTQNISPEFNFSLLFDRFGGGGMLDREQTINKTSSVQANYLGKKYTMHFGYIHNMVSRQENGGMQDISWIRDTTVDARDIPITLKNADSKVKKNSFFLEQQLRVPFTFIEKMKASRDSSYSFNPDSLNRDITTAFIGHSSEITTYTRNYNDVISDEAGRNFYNNAFFYEPGRTADSSRVRKIDNKLYIRLQPWSSEAVVSKLDLGVGDLYRSYFDSTSVRPTLHKENTFYIYAGAEGQIRENFFWDARGKYNLIGYDAGDFNLSANGEIKLYPFRKARKSPLSLGVNFETRLENPNWYTQHYNSNHFKWDNEFSKISTSTLQGTLSVPRWKLDASVGYALLAGNLYYDTQGIIRQNDSPMSVLSASIRKEFVLGPLHLDNKLLLQYSSNQEVLPLPNLSLNLRYFLQFVAQKSDDGLRDILVMQLGANAFYNSAWYSPAWNPALGVFQNQNERLYTNGPYFDVFLNMQWKRACIFVKFQNAGQGWPMNKSDYFSADRYIVTQRGFSGLKIGIYWPFYMEPTGHPAK
;
A
#
# COMPACT_ATOMS: atom_id res chain seq x y z
N MET A 1 -28.12 -11.27 -21.35
CA MET A 1 -26.94 -11.30 -22.25
C MET A 1 -26.59 -9.95 -22.88
N GLY A 2 -27.51 -8.99 -23.05
CA GLY A 2 -27.18 -7.70 -23.69
C GLY A 2 -26.44 -6.65 -22.85
N LYS A 3 -26.34 -6.76 -21.51
CA LYS A 3 -25.65 -5.78 -20.65
C LYS A 3 -24.16 -6.07 -20.46
N LEU A 4 -23.76 -7.33 -20.52
CA LEU A 4 -22.33 -7.71 -20.40
C LEU A 4 -21.50 -7.36 -21.66
N SER A 5 -22.12 -7.35 -22.85
CA SER A 5 -21.42 -6.96 -24.08
C SER A 5 -21.14 -5.45 -24.13
N ARG A 6 -22.00 -4.62 -23.54
CA ARG A 6 -21.79 -3.17 -23.46
C ARG A 6 -20.72 -2.76 -22.44
N ILE A 7 -20.58 -3.53 -21.35
CA ILE A 7 -19.51 -3.32 -20.35
C ILE A 7 -18.14 -3.75 -20.91
N LYS A 8 -18.07 -4.86 -21.65
CA LYS A 8 -16.84 -5.27 -22.36
C LYS A 8 -16.41 -4.23 -23.41
N ALA A 9 -17.36 -3.66 -24.14
CA ALA A 9 -17.05 -2.61 -25.13
C ALA A 9 -16.61 -1.29 -24.50
N ALA A 10 -17.15 -0.93 -23.32
CA ALA A 10 -16.75 0.25 -22.56
C ALA A 10 -15.35 0.06 -21.92
N LEU A 11 -15.05 -1.11 -21.38
CA LEU A 11 -13.72 -1.46 -20.83
C LEU A 11 -12.64 -1.48 -21.92
N HIS A 12 -12.96 -1.96 -23.11
CA HIS A 12 -12.03 -1.96 -24.25
C HIS A 12 -11.70 -0.55 -24.76
N ARG A 13 -12.64 0.39 -24.63
CA ARG A 13 -12.42 1.80 -25.03
C ARG A 13 -11.66 2.63 -24.00
N VAL A 14 -11.66 2.22 -22.73
CA VAL A 14 -10.97 2.94 -21.63
C VAL A 14 -9.55 2.39 -21.42
N LEU A 15 -9.30 1.10 -21.67
CA LEU A 15 -8.00 0.47 -21.42
C LEU A 15 -7.03 0.57 -22.62
N PHE A 16 -7.54 0.71 -23.84
CA PHE A 16 -6.69 0.78 -25.04
C PHE A 16 -5.91 2.11 -25.19
N PRO A 17 -6.42 3.28 -24.81
CA PRO A 17 -5.62 4.51 -24.86
C PRO A 17 -4.46 4.54 -23.86
N SER A 18 -4.57 3.84 -22.74
CA SER A 18 -3.54 3.81 -21.70
C SER A 18 -2.31 2.98 -22.08
N ALA A 19 -2.50 1.94 -22.88
CA ALA A 19 -1.38 1.14 -23.39
C ALA A 19 -0.54 1.87 -24.48
N VAL A 20 -1.20 2.76 -25.23
CA VAL A 20 -0.53 3.58 -26.25
C VAL A 20 0.24 4.74 -25.61
N LEU A 21 -0.21 5.27 -24.47
CA LEU A 21 0.50 6.31 -23.73
C LEU A 21 1.76 5.79 -23.02
N LEU A 22 1.76 4.52 -22.60
CA LEU A 22 2.95 3.86 -22.01
C LEU A 22 4.03 3.52 -23.04
N ALA A 23 3.64 3.29 -24.29
CA ALA A 23 4.57 3.08 -25.38
C ALA A 23 5.23 4.37 -25.90
N SER A 24 4.60 5.54 -25.71
CA SER A 24 5.11 6.82 -26.17
C SER A 24 6.11 7.49 -25.21
N THR A 25 6.20 7.06 -23.95
CA THR A 25 7.20 7.59 -22.99
C THR A 25 8.53 6.83 -23.00
N ALA A 26 8.60 5.64 -23.60
CA ALA A 26 9.83 4.87 -23.78
C ALA A 26 10.65 5.29 -25.04
N GLY A 27 10.15 6.24 -25.83
CA GLY A 27 10.72 6.66 -27.12
C GLY A 27 11.66 7.87 -27.09
N ALA A 28 12.11 8.36 -25.95
CA ALA A 28 12.88 9.61 -25.84
C ALA A 28 14.36 9.44 -25.47
N PHE A 29 14.96 8.26 -25.67
CA PHE A 29 16.42 8.14 -25.68
C PHE A 29 16.87 7.56 -27.00
N GLY A 30 17.42 8.46 -27.83
CA GLY A 30 17.99 8.13 -29.11
C GLY A 30 19.21 7.23 -28.96
N LEU A 31 19.16 6.09 -29.60
CA LEU A 31 20.35 5.40 -30.12
C LEU A 31 20.15 5.15 -31.60
N GLY A 32 21.22 5.52 -32.33
CA GLY A 32 21.26 5.70 -33.77
C GLY A 32 20.88 4.46 -34.58
N ARG A 33 20.42 4.78 -35.75
CA ARG A 33 20.19 3.88 -36.87
C ARG A 33 21.45 3.03 -37.19
N SER A 34 21.27 1.74 -37.23
CA SER A 34 21.83 0.94 -38.29
C SER A 34 20.90 -0.21 -38.61
N GLY A 35 20.39 -0.21 -39.82
CA GLY A 35 19.48 -1.21 -40.31
C GLY A 35 20.18 -2.52 -40.63
N SER A 36 19.40 -3.58 -40.55
CA SER A 36 19.36 -4.64 -41.54
C SER A 36 18.33 -5.68 -41.13
N GLY A 37 17.46 -5.97 -42.08
CA GLY A 37 16.39 -6.92 -41.96
C GLY A 37 16.91 -8.32 -41.67
N LEU A 38 16.23 -8.98 -40.75
CA LEU A 38 16.35 -10.42 -40.54
C LEU A 38 15.18 -11.11 -41.25
N LEU A 39 15.49 -11.59 -42.44
CA LEU A 39 14.67 -12.49 -43.24
C LEU A 39 14.40 -13.85 -42.53
N PRO A 40 13.31 -14.55 -42.85
CA PRO A 40 12.86 -15.81 -42.20
C PRO A 40 13.76 -17.04 -42.48
N GLY A 41 14.97 -16.88 -42.89
CA GLY A 41 15.85 -17.97 -43.30
C GLY A 41 16.57 -18.75 -42.18
N ARG A 42 16.70 -18.21 -40.99
CA ARG A 42 17.45 -18.88 -39.91
C ARG A 42 16.69 -19.94 -39.12
N VAL A 43 15.36 -19.94 -39.18
CA VAL A 43 14.54 -20.99 -38.50
C VAL A 43 14.57 -22.28 -39.36
N ALA A 44 14.72 -22.16 -40.66
CA ALA A 44 14.83 -23.30 -41.58
C ALA A 44 16.21 -23.99 -41.54
N SER A 45 17.31 -23.29 -41.15
CA SER A 45 18.62 -23.94 -41.07
C SER A 45 18.81 -24.73 -39.79
N ALA A 46 18.28 -24.29 -38.65
CA ALA A 46 18.31 -25.05 -37.39
C ALA A 46 17.47 -26.34 -37.49
N ALA A 47 16.38 -26.30 -38.26
CA ALA A 47 15.57 -27.50 -38.51
C ALA A 47 16.23 -28.47 -39.50
N ARG A 48 17.14 -28.00 -40.35
CA ARG A 48 17.91 -28.85 -41.28
C ARG A 48 19.11 -29.53 -40.63
N GLU A 49 19.75 -28.91 -39.64
CA GLU A 49 20.82 -29.59 -38.88
C GLU A 49 20.30 -30.65 -37.93
N ALA A 50 19.13 -30.41 -37.32
CA ALA A 50 18.50 -31.42 -36.46
C ALA A 50 17.98 -32.65 -37.22
N VAL A 51 17.81 -32.58 -38.52
CA VAL A 51 17.33 -33.71 -39.38
C VAL A 51 18.51 -34.51 -39.92
N LYS A 52 19.74 -34.05 -39.85
CA LYS A 52 20.89 -34.83 -40.36
C LYS A 52 21.43 -35.92 -39.45
N ASP A 53 21.12 -35.83 -38.16
CA ASP A 53 21.72 -36.79 -37.19
C ASP A 53 20.71 -37.80 -36.59
N THR A 54 19.52 -37.90 -37.13
CA THR A 54 18.52 -38.86 -36.58
C THR A 54 17.93 -39.72 -37.69
N VAL A 55 18.63 -40.75 -38.04
CA VAL A 55 18.05 -41.92 -38.67
C VAL A 55 17.31 -42.73 -37.56
N ILE A 56 16.06 -42.46 -37.35
CA ILE A 56 15.24 -43.17 -36.37
C ILE A 56 14.61 -44.35 -37.09
N TYR A 57 15.07 -45.52 -36.78
CA TYR A 57 14.38 -46.77 -37.08
C TYR A 57 13.09 -46.88 -36.23
N PRO A 58 11.99 -47.50 -36.66
CA PRO A 58 10.73 -47.53 -35.95
C PRO A 58 10.74 -48.60 -34.81
N THR A 59 11.61 -48.41 -33.86
CA THR A 59 11.61 -49.10 -32.57
C THR A 59 12.09 -48.16 -31.47
N GLU A 60 11.27 -47.17 -31.18
CA GLU A 60 11.44 -46.36 -29.96
C GLU A 60 10.84 -47.08 -28.76
N ALA A 61 11.51 -48.09 -28.25
CA ALA A 61 11.18 -48.63 -26.92
C ALA A 61 12.38 -48.69 -25.95
N TYR A 62 13.56 -48.32 -26.39
CA TYR A 62 14.71 -48.38 -25.46
C TYR A 62 15.72 -47.30 -25.71
N ARG A 63 15.61 -46.16 -24.99
CA ARG A 63 16.71 -45.29 -24.68
C ARG A 63 16.96 -45.31 -23.17
N TYR A 64 17.70 -46.37 -22.76
CA TYR A 64 18.68 -46.24 -21.67
C TYR A 64 19.95 -46.85 -22.19
N GLY A 65 20.94 -46.00 -22.50
CA GLY A 65 22.22 -46.48 -22.92
C GLY A 65 23.01 -47.02 -21.72
N PRO A 66 23.57 -48.16 -21.84
CA PRO A 66 24.68 -48.54 -20.99
C PRO A 66 26.03 -48.22 -21.66
N THR A 67 26.84 -47.54 -20.94
CA THR A 67 28.25 -47.45 -21.09
C THR A 67 28.93 -48.78 -21.51
N GLY A 68 29.73 -48.72 -22.56
CA GLY A 68 30.87 -49.56 -22.87
C GLY A 68 30.84 -51.04 -22.47
N ARG A 69 30.37 -51.90 -23.37
CA ARG A 69 30.74 -53.32 -23.31
C ARG A 69 31.75 -53.70 -24.42
N LYS A 70 32.81 -54.33 -23.97
CA LYS A 70 33.86 -54.84 -24.83
C LYS A 70 33.33 -55.96 -25.75
N SER A 71 33.81 -55.98 -26.98
CA SER A 71 33.39 -56.91 -28.09
C SER A 71 33.58 -58.42 -27.87
N GLY A 72 33.99 -58.88 -26.67
CA GLY A 72 34.20 -60.26 -26.35
C GLY A 72 32.97 -60.98 -25.67
N GLU A 73 32.02 -60.23 -25.15
CA GLU A 73 30.85 -60.78 -24.49
C GLU A 73 29.70 -61.15 -25.41
N THR A 74 29.65 -60.55 -26.62
CA THR A 74 28.57 -60.80 -27.62
C THR A 74 28.66 -62.19 -28.26
N ILE A 75 29.90 -62.71 -28.47
CA ILE A 75 30.15 -64.01 -29.10
C ILE A 75 29.77 -65.19 -28.19
N ALA A 76 29.95 -65.03 -26.86
CA ALA A 76 29.55 -66.08 -25.91
C ALA A 76 28.03 -66.22 -25.71
N ILE A 77 27.25 -65.15 -25.98
CA ILE A 77 25.80 -65.17 -25.83
C ILE A 77 25.12 -65.81 -27.05
N ASP A 78 25.62 -65.55 -28.23
CA ASP A 78 25.09 -66.15 -29.45
C ASP A 78 25.33 -67.67 -29.49
N THR A 79 26.49 -68.16 -28.96
CA THR A 79 26.78 -69.57 -28.84
C THR A 79 25.90 -70.26 -27.80
N LEU A 80 25.50 -69.58 -26.76
CA LEU A 80 24.62 -70.10 -25.69
C LEU A 80 23.17 -70.21 -26.22
N ALA A 81 22.71 -69.20 -26.94
CA ALA A 81 21.37 -69.19 -27.55
C ALA A 81 21.19 -70.30 -28.57
N ALA A 82 22.19 -70.55 -29.47
CA ALA A 82 22.16 -71.67 -30.43
C ALA A 82 22.18 -73.01 -29.77
N LYS A 83 22.88 -73.20 -28.68
CA LYS A 83 22.96 -74.40 -27.89
C LYS A 83 21.65 -74.70 -27.12
N LEU A 84 21.00 -73.71 -26.62
CA LEU A 84 19.71 -73.78 -25.91
C LEU A 84 18.55 -74.14 -26.92
N GLU A 85 18.56 -73.50 -28.10
CA GLU A 85 17.58 -73.83 -29.15
C GLU A 85 17.68 -75.30 -29.62
N SER A 86 18.92 -75.86 -29.77
CA SER A 86 19.10 -77.27 -30.12
C SER A 86 18.61 -78.21 -29.04
N MET A 87 18.70 -77.84 -27.75
CA MET A 87 18.22 -78.66 -26.64
C MET A 87 16.66 -78.63 -26.53
N VAL A 88 16.03 -77.53 -26.89
CA VAL A 88 14.56 -77.40 -26.90
C VAL A 88 13.97 -78.19 -28.02
N VAL A 89 14.55 -78.16 -29.24
CA VAL A 89 14.13 -78.90 -30.38
C VAL A 89 14.26 -80.46 -30.09
N ALA A 90 15.37 -80.91 -29.46
CA ALA A 90 15.55 -82.31 -29.09
C ALA A 90 14.50 -82.83 -28.07
N ARG A 91 14.04 -81.96 -27.16
CA ARG A 91 13.04 -82.33 -26.15
C ARG A 91 11.61 -82.29 -26.63
N GLN A 92 11.33 -81.59 -27.72
CA GLN A 92 10.02 -81.57 -28.37
C GLN A 92 9.76 -82.80 -29.24
N GLU A 93 10.79 -83.53 -29.64
CA GLU A 93 10.64 -84.78 -30.40
C GLU A 93 10.30 -85.98 -29.49
N GLU A 94 10.60 -85.86 -28.14
CA GLU A 94 10.32 -86.96 -27.17
C GLU A 94 8.87 -86.91 -26.60
N ASP A 95 8.13 -85.82 -26.69
CA ASP A 95 6.83 -85.63 -26.07
C ASP A 95 5.71 -85.56 -27.10
N SER A 96 5.38 -86.65 -27.76
CA SER A 96 4.21 -86.83 -28.68
C SER A 96 2.96 -87.23 -27.90
N GLY A 97 2.47 -86.33 -27.05
CA GLY A 97 1.22 -86.57 -26.30
C GLY A 97 0.57 -85.25 -25.88
N GLY A 98 -0.37 -84.80 -26.76
CA GLY A 98 -1.54 -84.02 -26.38
C GLY A 98 -1.47 -82.77 -25.60
N VAL A 99 -0.38 -81.96 -25.62
CA VAL A 99 -0.25 -80.67 -24.92
C VAL A 99 -0.08 -79.52 -25.91
N LYS A 100 -0.75 -78.39 -25.71
CA LYS A 100 -0.58 -77.12 -26.48
C LYS A 100 0.90 -76.85 -26.71
N LYS A 101 1.34 -76.74 -28.00
CA LYS A 101 2.72 -76.29 -28.35
C LYS A 101 2.96 -74.90 -27.79
N LEU A 102 3.79 -74.86 -26.80
CA LEU A 102 4.34 -73.60 -26.31
C LEU A 102 5.23 -72.95 -27.39
N SER A 103 5.29 -71.62 -27.45
CA SER A 103 6.24 -70.93 -28.32
C SER A 103 7.67 -71.31 -27.94
N PRO A 104 8.64 -71.33 -28.85
CA PRO A 104 10.04 -71.59 -28.52
C PRO A 104 10.55 -70.69 -27.43
N ARG A 105 10.04 -69.49 -27.33
CA ARG A 105 10.35 -68.50 -26.29
C ARG A 105 9.85 -68.93 -24.90
N ASP A 106 8.62 -69.44 -24.82
CA ASP A 106 8.02 -69.85 -23.57
C ASP A 106 8.59 -71.21 -23.09
N SER A 107 8.98 -72.06 -23.99
CA SER A 107 9.68 -73.31 -23.68
C SER A 107 11.10 -73.05 -23.08
N LEU A 108 11.85 -72.04 -23.58
CA LEU A 108 13.12 -71.61 -23.08
C LEU A 108 12.99 -70.93 -21.73
N LYS A 109 11.91 -70.17 -21.50
CA LYS A 109 11.65 -69.56 -20.19
C LYS A 109 11.40 -70.53 -19.07
N GLN A 110 10.78 -71.75 -19.40
CA GLN A 110 10.61 -72.84 -18.41
C GLN A 110 11.90 -73.53 -18.01
N LEU A 111 12.92 -73.45 -18.85
CA LEU A 111 14.23 -74.06 -18.62
C LEU A 111 15.27 -73.20 -17.98
N LEU A 112 15.03 -71.90 -17.95
CA LEU A 112 15.96 -70.88 -17.46
C LEU A 112 15.51 -70.25 -16.15
N ASP A 113 16.48 -69.94 -15.29
CA ASP A 113 16.24 -69.22 -14.06
C ASP A 113 15.65 -67.79 -14.39
N SER A 114 14.76 -67.32 -13.55
CA SER A 114 14.07 -66.09 -13.73
C SER A 114 14.98 -64.86 -13.93
N THR A 115 16.18 -64.94 -13.45
CA THR A 115 17.24 -63.88 -13.58
C THR A 115 17.78 -63.75 -15.03
N LEU A 116 17.51 -64.73 -15.91
CA LEU A 116 17.98 -64.71 -17.30
C LEU A 116 16.85 -64.36 -18.30
N TRP A 117 15.58 -64.20 -17.84
CA TRP A 117 14.45 -63.92 -18.71
C TRP A 117 14.59 -62.62 -19.48
N ASP A 118 15.07 -61.57 -18.82
CA ASP A 118 15.23 -60.26 -19.49
C ASP A 118 16.31 -60.29 -20.58
N LYS A 119 17.34 -61.11 -20.42
CA LYS A 119 18.36 -61.34 -21.45
C LYS A 119 17.83 -62.16 -22.63
N LEU A 120 17.05 -63.19 -22.37
CA LEU A 120 16.41 -64.00 -23.39
C LEU A 120 15.41 -63.19 -24.23
N ASP A 121 14.61 -62.34 -23.56
CA ASP A 121 13.66 -61.49 -24.24
C ASP A 121 14.36 -60.43 -25.11
N SER A 122 15.49 -59.92 -24.68
CA SER A 122 16.32 -58.97 -25.48
C SER A 122 16.89 -59.64 -26.75
N ILE A 123 17.32 -60.88 -26.69
CA ILE A 123 17.87 -61.67 -27.83
C ILE A 123 16.77 -61.99 -28.82
N TYR A 124 15.59 -62.41 -28.34
CA TYR A 124 14.45 -62.71 -29.19
C TYR A 124 13.91 -61.51 -29.96
N ILE A 125 13.90 -60.35 -29.29
CA ILE A 125 13.51 -59.07 -29.88
C ILE A 125 14.52 -58.66 -30.96
N ALA A 126 15.83 -58.83 -30.68
CA ALA A 126 16.90 -58.50 -31.64
C ALA A 126 16.84 -59.38 -32.91
N ASP A 127 16.63 -60.69 -32.75
CA ASP A 127 16.50 -61.62 -33.89
C ASP A 127 15.23 -61.37 -34.74
N SER A 128 14.09 -61.13 -34.08
CA SER A 128 12.85 -60.82 -34.79
C SER A 128 12.95 -59.47 -35.54
N THR A 129 13.61 -58.48 -34.96
CA THR A 129 13.82 -57.22 -35.63
C THR A 129 14.78 -57.33 -36.80
N ALA A 130 15.83 -58.16 -36.71
CA ALA A 130 16.77 -58.40 -37.80
C ALA A 130 16.10 -59.12 -39.00
N LYS A 131 15.28 -60.10 -38.72
CA LYS A 131 14.46 -60.79 -39.74
C LYS A 131 13.42 -59.91 -40.40
N ALA A 132 12.74 -59.06 -39.61
CA ALA A 132 11.79 -58.09 -40.09
C ALA A 132 12.47 -56.98 -40.95
N LYS A 133 13.66 -56.59 -40.55
CA LYS A 133 14.48 -55.62 -41.33
C LYS A 133 14.94 -56.21 -42.67
N ALA A 134 15.42 -57.43 -42.70
CA ALA A 134 15.83 -58.09 -43.92
C ALA A 134 14.64 -58.30 -44.86
N ALA A 135 13.49 -58.74 -44.37
CA ALA A 135 12.28 -58.84 -45.15
C ALA A 135 11.79 -57.52 -45.73
N PHE A 136 11.88 -56.45 -44.94
CA PHE A 136 11.55 -55.09 -45.34
C PHE A 136 12.52 -54.59 -46.44
N GLU A 137 13.82 -54.81 -46.28
CA GLU A 137 14.84 -54.40 -47.28
C GLU A 137 14.66 -55.14 -48.62
N ALA A 138 14.32 -56.41 -48.55
CA ALA A 138 14.01 -57.24 -49.75
C ALA A 138 12.75 -56.69 -50.48
N TRP A 139 11.70 -56.42 -49.74
CA TRP A 139 10.47 -55.83 -50.27
C TRP A 139 10.68 -54.45 -50.86
N TYR A 140 11.35 -53.56 -50.09
CA TYR A 140 11.65 -52.17 -50.49
C TYR A 140 12.51 -52.13 -51.75
N ASN A 141 13.52 -53.02 -51.87
CA ASN A 141 14.37 -53.12 -53.05
C ASN A 141 13.65 -53.70 -54.29
N GLY A 142 12.55 -54.37 -54.08
CA GLY A 142 11.67 -54.88 -55.14
C GLY A 142 10.75 -53.83 -55.77
N LEU A 143 10.55 -52.67 -55.06
CA LEU A 143 9.67 -51.62 -55.59
C LEU A 143 10.32 -50.81 -56.72
N SER A 144 9.46 -50.33 -57.65
CA SER A 144 9.90 -49.36 -58.68
C SER A 144 10.34 -48.02 -58.08
N LYS A 145 11.10 -47.23 -58.82
CA LYS A 145 11.63 -45.92 -58.35
C LYS A 145 10.55 -44.93 -57.95
N GLU A 146 9.38 -45.00 -58.58
CA GLU A 146 8.24 -44.13 -58.25
C GLU A 146 7.51 -44.60 -57.01
N GLU A 147 7.32 -45.90 -56.81
CA GLU A 147 6.71 -46.52 -55.65
C GLU A 147 7.55 -46.32 -54.40
N ARG A 148 8.87 -46.42 -54.49
CA ARG A 148 9.79 -46.06 -53.37
C ARG A 148 9.62 -44.61 -52.96
N LYS A 149 9.62 -43.72 -53.93
CA LYS A 149 9.43 -42.29 -53.66
C LYS A 149 8.07 -41.99 -53.00
N LYS A 150 7.02 -42.68 -53.40
CA LYS A 150 5.70 -42.54 -52.80
C LYS A 150 5.67 -43.10 -51.41
N TYR A 151 6.25 -44.24 -51.14
CA TYR A 151 6.34 -44.87 -49.82
C TYR A 151 7.17 -43.99 -48.86
N ASP A 152 8.34 -43.48 -49.28
CA ASP A 152 9.18 -42.62 -48.48
C ASP A 152 8.47 -41.31 -48.10
N ASN A 153 7.70 -40.75 -49.01
CA ASN A 153 6.94 -39.58 -48.77
C ASN A 153 5.80 -39.83 -47.76
N GLU A 154 5.13 -41.01 -47.87
CA GLU A 154 4.08 -41.42 -46.91
C GLU A 154 4.67 -41.70 -45.54
N GLN A 155 5.81 -42.37 -45.44
CA GLN A 155 6.51 -42.61 -44.16
C GLN A 155 6.98 -41.32 -43.55
N LYS A 156 7.55 -40.43 -44.34
CA LYS A 156 7.95 -39.09 -43.88
C LYS A 156 6.75 -38.27 -43.39
N ALA A 157 5.61 -38.37 -44.07
CA ALA A 157 4.40 -37.71 -43.66
C ALA A 157 3.82 -38.30 -42.34
N LYS A 158 3.85 -39.64 -42.19
CA LYS A 158 3.48 -40.31 -40.93
C LYS A 158 4.39 -39.94 -39.78
N LEU A 159 5.71 -39.91 -40.01
CA LEU A 159 6.70 -39.48 -39.01
C LEU A 159 6.48 -38.04 -38.56
N LEU A 160 6.28 -37.13 -39.52
CA LEU A 160 6.03 -35.72 -39.20
C LEU A 160 4.74 -35.51 -38.40
N ARG A 161 3.68 -36.31 -38.73
CA ARG A 161 2.43 -36.28 -37.93
C ARG A 161 2.66 -36.82 -36.52
N ALA A 162 3.33 -37.95 -36.35
CA ALA A 162 3.65 -38.52 -35.04
C ALA A 162 4.52 -37.58 -34.20
N MET A 163 5.51 -36.90 -34.79
CA MET A 163 6.29 -35.88 -34.13
C MET A 163 5.46 -34.65 -33.72
N ALA A 164 4.54 -34.21 -34.59
CA ALA A 164 3.66 -33.10 -34.29
C ALA A 164 2.70 -33.44 -33.14
N ASP A 165 2.13 -34.67 -33.13
CA ASP A 165 1.25 -35.15 -32.06
C ASP A 165 2.02 -35.32 -30.74
N SER A 166 3.22 -35.85 -30.76
CA SER A 166 4.09 -35.97 -29.60
C SER A 166 4.44 -34.59 -29.03
N LEU A 167 4.79 -33.64 -29.89
CA LEU A 167 5.06 -32.24 -29.45
C LEU A 167 3.81 -31.56 -28.88
N ARG A 168 2.65 -31.89 -29.45
CA ARG A 168 1.38 -31.38 -28.93
C ARG A 168 1.07 -31.96 -27.54
N GLN A 169 1.22 -33.26 -27.36
CA GLN A 169 1.03 -33.91 -26.05
C GLN A 169 2.01 -33.36 -24.99
N VAL A 170 3.28 -33.13 -25.35
CA VAL A 170 4.25 -32.53 -24.44
C VAL A 170 3.87 -31.08 -24.07
N LYS A 171 3.32 -30.34 -25.02
CA LYS A 171 2.84 -28.99 -24.73
C LYS A 171 1.60 -29.01 -23.84
N GLU A 172 0.64 -29.86 -24.11
CA GLU A 172 -0.57 -30.04 -23.31
C GLU A 172 -0.22 -30.47 -21.89
N ARG A 173 0.63 -31.46 -21.70
CA ARG A 173 1.10 -31.89 -20.38
C ARG A 173 1.85 -30.80 -19.62
N LYS A 174 2.69 -30.03 -20.31
CA LYS A 174 3.36 -28.86 -19.70
C LYS A 174 2.36 -27.78 -19.29
N GLN A 175 1.28 -27.61 -20.03
CA GLN A 175 0.22 -26.67 -19.71
C GLN A 175 -0.59 -27.15 -18.52
N GLU A 176 -0.99 -28.41 -18.48
CA GLU A 176 -1.70 -29.03 -17.35
C GLU A 176 -0.90 -28.90 -16.04
N ILE A 177 0.41 -29.17 -16.08
CA ILE A 177 1.29 -28.99 -14.93
C ILE A 177 1.31 -27.52 -14.50
N LYS A 178 1.39 -26.58 -15.44
CA LYS A 178 1.37 -25.14 -15.10
C LYS A 178 0.03 -24.73 -14.49
N ASP A 179 -1.07 -25.24 -15.01
CA ASP A 179 -2.40 -24.91 -14.53
C ASP A 179 -2.64 -25.52 -13.13
N SER A 180 -2.19 -26.76 -12.91
CA SER A 180 -2.22 -27.39 -11.59
C SER A 180 -1.38 -26.60 -10.55
N ILE A 181 -0.16 -26.18 -10.91
CA ILE A 181 0.68 -25.33 -10.06
C ILE A 181 -0.02 -24.01 -9.78
N LEU A 182 -0.68 -23.42 -10.80
CA LEU A 182 -1.39 -22.17 -10.64
C LEU A 182 -2.61 -22.31 -9.72
N GLU A 183 -3.37 -23.40 -9.83
CA GLU A 183 -4.52 -23.69 -8.96
C GLU A 183 -4.10 -23.89 -7.51
N ALA A 184 -3.03 -24.64 -7.29
CA ALA A 184 -2.50 -24.88 -5.95
C ALA A 184 -1.76 -23.67 -5.36
N THR A 185 -1.37 -22.69 -6.19
CA THR A 185 -0.72 -21.47 -5.71
C THR A 185 -1.74 -20.58 -4.99
N PRO A 186 -1.55 -20.24 -3.70
CA PRO A 186 -2.47 -19.36 -2.98
C PRO A 186 -2.48 -17.97 -3.61
N ARG A 187 -3.60 -17.25 -3.47
CA ARG A 187 -3.69 -15.84 -3.87
C ARG A 187 -2.69 -15.02 -3.08
N ILE A 188 -2.20 -13.92 -3.65
CA ILE A 188 -1.19 -13.10 -2.98
C ILE A 188 -1.68 -12.59 -1.62
N LEU A 189 -2.95 -12.23 -1.50
CA LEU A 189 -3.54 -11.84 -0.21
C LEU A 189 -3.50 -12.97 0.84
N GLU A 190 -3.59 -14.22 0.43
CA GLU A 190 -3.50 -15.39 1.33
C GLU A 190 -2.08 -15.68 1.80
N THR A 191 -1.06 -15.14 1.11
CA THR A 191 0.36 -15.27 1.53
C THR A 191 0.75 -14.29 2.62
N TYR A 192 -0.02 -13.22 2.80
CA TYR A 192 0.12 -12.36 3.97
C TYR A 192 -0.60 -13.02 5.14
N ALA A 193 0.03 -13.04 6.30
CA ALA A 193 -0.53 -13.63 7.51
C ALA A 193 -1.82 -12.90 7.93
N ILE A 194 -2.92 -13.25 7.27
CA ILE A 194 -4.25 -12.81 7.68
C ILE A 194 -4.62 -13.67 8.88
N ALA A 195 -4.79 -13.03 10.04
CA ALA A 195 -5.23 -13.74 11.24
C ALA A 195 -6.53 -14.50 10.94
N ASP A 196 -6.67 -15.73 11.45
CA ASP A 196 -7.86 -16.58 11.25
C ASP A 196 -9.17 -15.84 11.54
N THR A 197 -9.14 -14.91 12.52
CA THR A 197 -10.27 -14.04 12.84
C THR A 197 -10.66 -13.07 11.72
N MET A 198 -9.77 -12.72 10.83
CA MET A 198 -10.04 -11.84 9.69
C MET A 198 -10.63 -12.58 8.49
N GLN A 199 -10.31 -13.86 8.31
CA GLN A 199 -10.81 -14.67 7.17
C GLN A 199 -12.34 -14.75 7.13
N TYR A 200 -12.99 -14.69 8.29
CA TYR A 200 -14.45 -14.73 8.42
C TYR A 200 -15.12 -13.35 8.32
N LYS A 201 -14.35 -12.27 8.28
CA LYS A 201 -14.90 -10.91 8.18
C LYS A 201 -15.47 -10.65 6.79
N ARG A 202 -16.59 -9.92 6.75
CA ARG A 202 -17.23 -9.54 5.47
C ARG A 202 -16.45 -8.50 4.70
N LEU A 203 -15.68 -7.69 5.40
CA LEU A 203 -14.88 -6.61 4.87
C LEU A 203 -13.48 -6.66 5.47
N ILE A 204 -12.47 -6.65 4.63
CA ILE A 204 -11.07 -6.53 4.98
C ILE A 204 -10.53 -5.30 4.25
N SER A 205 -9.71 -4.52 4.91
CA SER A 205 -9.02 -3.39 4.31
C SER A 205 -7.51 -3.52 4.49
N TRP A 206 -6.75 -2.82 3.69
CA TRP A 206 -5.30 -2.68 3.83
C TRP A 206 -4.83 -1.38 3.24
N THR A 207 -3.75 -0.85 3.77
CA THR A 207 -2.96 0.19 3.14
C THR A 207 -1.72 -0.44 2.50
N MET A 208 -1.19 0.21 1.49
CA MET A 208 0.02 -0.24 0.82
C MET A 208 1.22 0.55 1.28
N ASP A 209 2.32 -0.15 1.45
CA ASP A 209 3.61 0.46 1.54
C ASP A 209 4.04 0.92 0.14
N GLN A 210 4.36 2.19 0.00
CA GLN A 210 4.69 2.77 -1.30
C GLN A 210 6.07 2.37 -1.83
N ASP A 211 6.97 1.92 -0.97
CA ASP A 211 8.32 1.56 -1.41
C ASP A 211 8.35 0.18 -2.03
N PHE A 212 7.66 -0.78 -1.42
CA PHE A 212 7.70 -2.18 -1.88
C PHE A 212 6.31 -2.79 -2.11
N GLY A 213 5.24 -2.02 -2.06
CA GLY A 213 3.88 -2.54 -2.23
C GLY A 213 3.48 -3.61 -1.21
N SER A 214 4.04 -3.56 -0.01
CA SER A 214 3.66 -4.46 1.08
C SER A 214 2.26 -4.13 1.59
N ILE A 215 1.47 -5.17 1.81
CA ILE A 215 0.09 -5.06 2.29
C ILE A 215 0.05 -5.28 3.80
N LYS A 216 -0.59 -4.37 4.54
CA LYS A 216 -0.88 -4.52 5.98
C LYS A 216 -2.39 -4.67 6.17
N PRO A 217 -2.90 -5.91 6.28
CA PRO A 217 -4.33 -6.16 6.41
C PRO A 217 -4.87 -5.63 7.74
N SER A 218 -6.06 -5.05 7.70
CA SER A 218 -6.81 -4.58 8.86
C SER A 218 -8.31 -4.83 8.69
N VAL A 219 -9.04 -4.73 9.78
CA VAL A 219 -10.50 -4.73 9.74
C VAL A 219 -10.96 -3.31 10.03
N PRO A 220 -11.75 -2.69 9.14
CA PRO A 220 -12.29 -1.37 9.38
C PRO A 220 -13.06 -1.32 10.71
N ASP A 221 -12.82 -0.28 11.50
CA ASP A 221 -13.58 -0.05 12.73
C ASP A 221 -14.94 0.55 12.39
N THR A 222 -15.97 -0.26 12.54
CA THR A 222 -17.36 0.14 12.34
C THR A 222 -18.09 0.40 13.64
N SER A 223 -17.38 0.50 14.77
CA SER A 223 -17.96 0.80 16.06
C SER A 223 -18.42 2.26 16.13
N PHE A 224 -19.42 2.54 16.97
CA PHE A 224 -19.89 3.91 17.16
C PHE A 224 -18.88 4.81 17.88
N ASN A 225 -17.89 4.24 18.56
CA ASN A 225 -16.80 4.98 19.18
C ASN A 225 -15.90 5.68 18.16
N TYR A 226 -15.75 5.09 16.98
CA TYR A 226 -14.95 5.64 15.91
C TYR A 226 -15.44 7.01 15.44
N HIS A 227 -16.74 7.22 15.39
CA HIS A 227 -17.37 8.41 14.82
C HIS A 227 -17.68 9.48 15.85
N PHE A 228 -17.25 9.25 17.09
CA PHE A 228 -17.43 10.21 18.17
C PHE A 228 -16.63 11.50 17.95
N TYR A 229 -15.42 11.39 17.39
CA TYR A 229 -14.56 12.53 17.13
C TYR A 229 -14.79 13.04 15.72
N ASP A 230 -15.11 14.30 15.59
CA ASP A 230 -15.26 15.01 14.33
C ASP A 230 -13.94 15.39 13.69
N HIS A 231 -12.84 15.45 14.46
CA HIS A 231 -11.52 15.86 14.01
C HIS A 231 -10.48 14.73 14.10
N PRO A 232 -9.73 14.46 13.02
CA PRO A 232 -8.71 13.41 13.00
C PRO A 232 -7.67 13.54 14.11
N PHE A 233 -7.23 14.76 14.41
CA PHE A 233 -6.23 15.03 15.43
C PHE A 233 -6.73 14.83 16.86
N GLN A 234 -8.02 14.96 17.12
CA GLN A 234 -8.61 14.66 18.44
C GLN A 234 -8.85 13.17 18.65
N ARG A 235 -9.15 12.44 17.56
CA ARG A 235 -9.33 11.00 17.61
C ARG A 235 -8.02 10.28 17.85
N ASN A 236 -6.98 10.65 17.13
CA ASN A 236 -5.71 9.93 17.09
C ASN A 236 -4.67 10.49 18.05
N ASP A 237 -4.88 11.70 18.59
CA ASP A 237 -3.94 12.41 19.44
C ASP A 237 -4.62 13.16 20.60
N VAL A 238 -3.83 13.91 21.36
CA VAL A 238 -4.34 14.76 22.43
C VAL A 238 -5.09 15.97 21.87
N ASN A 239 -4.53 16.69 20.90
CA ASN A 239 -5.12 17.79 20.15
C ASN A 239 -4.09 18.36 19.14
N ALA A 240 -4.44 19.46 18.48
CA ALA A 240 -3.59 20.17 17.53
C ALA A 240 -3.86 21.69 17.57
N THR A 241 -2.94 22.47 17.05
CA THR A 241 -3.19 23.83 16.61
C THR A 241 -3.97 23.82 15.31
N TRP A 242 -5.07 24.56 15.23
CA TRP A 242 -5.93 24.67 14.05
C TRP A 242 -6.72 25.97 14.07
N LEU A 243 -7.41 26.33 13.01
CA LEU A 243 -8.04 27.65 12.88
C LEU A 243 -9.54 27.64 13.20
N GLY A 244 -10.01 26.70 14.00
CA GLY A 244 -11.38 26.68 14.53
C GLY A 244 -12.45 26.13 13.60
N VAL A 245 -12.15 25.85 12.33
CA VAL A 245 -13.10 25.33 11.34
C VAL A 245 -12.61 23.99 10.79
N ALA A 246 -13.49 23.00 10.66
CA ALA A 246 -13.15 21.72 10.06
C ALA A 246 -12.60 21.91 8.64
N GLY A 247 -11.51 21.23 8.30
CA GLY A 247 -10.81 21.40 7.04
C GLY A 247 -9.79 22.54 7.01
N SER A 248 -9.68 23.33 8.07
CA SER A 248 -8.65 24.39 8.18
C SER A 248 -7.27 23.80 8.47
N PRO A 249 -6.18 24.56 8.25
CA PRO A 249 -4.82 24.15 8.55
C PRO A 249 -4.65 23.59 9.96
N VAL A 250 -3.85 22.53 10.11
CA VAL A 250 -3.61 21.79 11.36
C VAL A 250 -2.14 21.56 11.58
N GLN A 251 -1.67 21.75 12.82
CA GLN A 251 -0.35 21.32 13.29
C GLN A 251 -0.49 20.56 14.60
N TYR A 252 -0.12 19.28 14.63
CA TYR A 252 -0.23 18.42 15.83
C TYR A 252 0.57 18.99 17.01
N TYR A 253 0.05 18.81 18.24
CA TYR A 253 0.81 19.14 19.45
C TYR A 253 1.97 18.17 19.62
N ASP A 254 1.75 16.86 19.43
CA ASP A 254 2.81 15.86 19.47
C ASP A 254 3.77 16.06 18.29
N TRP A 255 5.01 16.40 18.59
CA TRP A 255 6.04 16.63 17.57
C TRP A 255 6.28 15.40 16.70
N PHE A 256 6.25 14.19 17.27
CA PHE A 256 6.47 12.94 16.52
C PHE A 256 5.38 12.66 15.47
N LYS A 257 4.26 13.37 15.55
CA LYS A 257 3.17 13.30 14.57
C LYS A 257 3.16 14.44 13.56
N ARG A 258 4.10 15.37 13.65
CA ARG A 258 4.25 16.51 12.72
C ARG A 258 4.98 16.14 11.44
N LYS A 259 5.45 14.90 11.32
CA LYS A 259 6.14 14.44 10.13
C LYS A 259 5.21 14.55 8.93
N SER A 260 5.63 15.32 7.92
CA SER A 260 4.96 15.37 6.63
C SER A 260 5.70 14.51 5.61
N ASP A 261 5.00 13.59 5.00
CA ASP A 261 5.52 12.77 3.91
C ASP A 261 5.35 13.46 2.54
N GLU A 262 4.57 14.54 2.51
CA GLU A 262 4.28 15.26 1.27
C GLU A 262 5.46 16.13 0.81
N GLY A 263 6.21 16.75 1.74
CA GLY A 263 7.36 17.61 1.45
C GLY A 263 7.00 18.80 0.55
N VAL A 264 5.80 19.36 0.73
CA VAL A 264 5.31 20.56 0.06
C VAL A 264 4.77 21.52 1.11
N GLU A 265 5.52 22.58 1.39
CA GLU A 265 5.31 23.48 2.54
C GLU A 265 3.88 23.97 2.68
N PHE A 266 3.31 24.51 1.62
CA PHE A 266 1.95 25.05 1.63
C PHE A 266 0.83 23.97 1.72
N TYR A 267 1.20 22.69 1.71
CA TYR A 267 0.24 21.58 1.81
C TYR A 267 0.34 20.83 3.14
N ASN A 268 1.49 20.86 3.80
CA ASN A 268 1.77 20.09 5.02
C ASN A 268 0.70 20.30 6.11
N ALA A 269 0.26 21.53 6.31
CA ALA A 269 -0.77 21.87 7.31
C ALA A 269 -2.20 21.37 6.94
N LEU A 270 -2.43 20.91 5.72
CA LEU A 270 -3.72 20.41 5.23
C LEU A 270 -3.79 18.88 5.19
N GLU A 271 -2.67 18.20 5.42
CA GLU A 271 -2.54 16.74 5.28
C GLU A 271 -3.51 15.96 6.18
N SER A 272 -3.77 16.45 7.40
CA SER A 272 -4.69 15.81 8.36
C SER A 272 -6.13 15.62 7.85
N TRP A 273 -6.56 16.40 6.87
CA TRP A 273 -7.90 16.36 6.28
C TRP A 273 -7.93 15.69 4.91
N SER A 274 -6.78 15.29 4.39
CA SER A 274 -6.64 14.81 3.03
C SER A 274 -6.37 13.32 2.98
N LEU A 275 -6.74 12.72 1.88
CA LEU A 275 -6.36 11.36 1.53
C LEU A 275 -5.10 11.41 0.65
N SER A 276 -4.17 10.50 0.92
CA SER A 276 -2.96 10.31 0.10
C SER A 276 -2.86 8.86 -0.37
N PRO A 277 -2.07 8.56 -1.39
CA PRO A 277 -1.82 7.17 -1.81
C PRO A 277 -1.34 6.26 -0.67
N ARG A 278 -0.60 6.82 0.30
CA ARG A 278 -0.10 6.07 1.48
C ARG A 278 -1.18 5.73 2.50
N THR A 279 -2.16 6.62 2.66
CA THR A 279 -3.22 6.49 3.67
C THR A 279 -4.50 5.91 3.08
N ALA A 280 -4.62 5.85 1.76
CA ALA A 280 -5.78 5.35 1.05
C ALA A 280 -5.94 3.83 1.26
N PRO A 281 -7.01 3.36 1.90
CA PRO A 281 -7.24 1.94 2.11
C PRO A 281 -7.82 1.29 0.86
N PHE A 282 -7.32 0.10 0.55
CA PHE A 282 -7.92 -0.84 -0.39
C PHE A 282 -8.78 -1.85 0.35
N TYR A 283 -9.67 -2.51 -0.37
CA TYR A 283 -10.67 -3.37 0.25
C TYR A 283 -10.84 -4.71 -0.47
N ASN A 284 -11.31 -5.69 0.29
CA ASN A 284 -11.88 -6.93 -0.22
C ASN A 284 -13.17 -7.20 0.57
N SER A 285 -14.30 -7.22 -0.11
CA SER A 285 -15.60 -7.39 0.52
C SER A 285 -16.33 -8.62 -0.04
N LYS A 286 -16.92 -9.41 0.86
CA LYS A 286 -17.77 -10.57 0.47
C LYS A 286 -19.15 -10.12 0.00
N THR A 287 -19.57 -8.93 0.41
CA THR A 287 -20.86 -8.31 0.03
C THR A 287 -20.63 -6.81 -0.18
N PRO A 288 -21.38 -6.13 -1.08
CA PRO A 288 -21.29 -4.69 -1.22
C PRO A 288 -21.44 -3.99 0.11
N TYR A 289 -20.57 -3.03 0.37
CA TYR A 289 -20.54 -2.26 1.60
C TYR A 289 -20.62 -0.77 1.31
N THR A 290 -21.41 -0.05 2.08
CA THR A 290 -21.56 1.40 1.96
C THR A 290 -21.57 2.03 3.35
N GLU A 291 -20.93 3.18 3.49
CA GLU A 291 -20.96 4.05 4.66
C GLU A 291 -21.54 5.40 4.29
N LEU A 292 -22.42 5.89 5.15
CA LEU A 292 -22.92 7.25 5.13
C LEU A 292 -22.63 7.86 6.50
N CYS A 293 -21.90 8.97 6.54
CA CYS A 293 -21.76 9.78 7.74
C CYS A 293 -22.12 11.24 7.42
N TYR A 294 -23.00 11.80 8.22
CA TYR A 294 -23.26 13.22 8.28
C TYR A 294 -23.02 13.72 9.69
N TYR A 295 -22.40 14.88 9.79
CA TYR A 295 -22.17 15.54 11.05
C TYR A 295 -22.14 17.06 10.86
N GLY A 296 -22.99 17.79 11.59
CA GLY A 296 -23.08 19.24 11.42
C GLY A 296 -24.06 19.95 12.35
N THR A 297 -24.30 21.20 12.02
CA THR A 297 -25.17 22.10 12.78
C THR A 297 -26.57 22.16 12.19
N LEU A 298 -27.26 21.03 12.11
CA LEU A 298 -28.59 20.85 11.49
C LEU A 298 -29.66 21.85 11.95
N LEU A 299 -29.51 22.39 13.18
CA LEU A 299 -30.43 23.31 13.84
C LEU A 299 -29.79 24.68 14.14
N GLY A 300 -28.57 24.93 13.66
CA GLY A 300 -27.84 26.15 13.93
C GLY A 300 -28.07 27.28 12.92
N ALA A 301 -27.54 28.47 13.24
CA ALA A 301 -27.58 29.60 12.32
C ALA A 301 -26.78 29.29 11.05
N LYS A 302 -27.38 29.45 9.86
CA LYS A 302 -26.78 29.15 8.54
C LYS A 302 -25.40 29.79 8.32
N ALA A 303 -25.13 30.94 8.89
CA ALA A 303 -23.85 31.63 8.81
C ALA A 303 -22.69 30.92 9.53
N LYS A 304 -22.98 30.03 10.47
CA LYS A 304 -22.01 29.33 11.31
C LYS A 304 -22.08 27.81 11.08
N GLU A 305 -22.75 27.36 10.03
CA GLU A 305 -22.91 25.96 9.71
C GLU A 305 -21.59 25.31 9.35
N SER A 306 -21.37 24.14 9.95
CA SER A 306 -20.28 23.23 9.63
C SER A 306 -20.93 21.90 9.27
N ASP A 307 -20.95 21.58 7.99
CA ASP A 307 -21.52 20.35 7.48
C ASP A 307 -20.41 19.43 6.99
N ASN A 308 -20.29 18.26 7.61
CA ASN A 308 -19.36 17.22 7.21
C ASN A 308 -20.17 16.07 6.63
N LEU A 309 -19.82 15.65 5.44
CA LEU A 309 -20.44 14.55 4.73
C LEU A 309 -19.35 13.56 4.33
N HIS A 310 -19.54 12.30 4.68
CA HIS A 310 -18.70 11.17 4.26
C HIS A 310 -19.58 10.14 3.56
N LEU A 311 -19.25 9.84 2.32
CA LEU A 311 -19.87 8.81 1.50
C LEU A 311 -18.78 7.85 1.02
N PHE A 312 -18.92 6.59 1.37
CA PHE A 312 -17.98 5.57 0.94
C PHE A 312 -18.75 4.34 0.46
N THR A 313 -18.29 3.73 -0.62
CA THR A 313 -18.82 2.45 -1.10
C THR A 313 -17.72 1.58 -1.69
N THR A 314 -17.78 0.30 -1.43
CA THR A 314 -16.86 -0.71 -1.99
C THR A 314 -17.58 -2.00 -2.30
N GLN A 315 -17.19 -2.63 -3.40
CA GLN A 315 -17.69 -3.94 -3.76
C GLN A 315 -16.69 -4.74 -4.59
N ASN A 316 -16.72 -6.05 -4.43
CA ASN A 316 -16.02 -6.95 -5.31
C ASN A 316 -16.88 -7.23 -6.56
N ILE A 317 -16.31 -6.99 -7.76
CA ILE A 317 -16.94 -7.34 -9.04
C ILE A 317 -16.65 -8.81 -9.38
N SER A 318 -15.46 -9.27 -8.99
CA SER A 318 -15.04 -10.69 -9.00
C SER A 318 -14.30 -10.98 -7.70
N PRO A 319 -14.03 -12.24 -7.36
CA PRO A 319 -13.25 -12.58 -6.18
C PRO A 319 -11.88 -11.88 -6.10
N GLU A 320 -11.30 -11.57 -7.25
CA GLU A 320 -9.98 -10.93 -7.36
C GLU A 320 -10.04 -9.42 -7.52
N PHE A 321 -11.17 -8.85 -8.00
CA PHE A 321 -11.27 -7.45 -8.37
C PHE A 321 -12.26 -6.70 -7.50
N ASN A 322 -11.75 -5.71 -6.78
CA ASN A 322 -12.52 -4.79 -5.97
C ASN A 322 -12.46 -3.39 -6.55
N PHE A 323 -13.52 -2.63 -6.28
CA PHE A 323 -13.66 -1.23 -6.64
C PHE A 323 -14.25 -0.46 -5.47
N SER A 324 -13.73 0.74 -5.21
CA SER A 324 -14.21 1.63 -4.14
C SER A 324 -14.29 3.08 -4.59
N LEU A 325 -15.26 3.79 -4.04
CA LEU A 325 -15.50 5.22 -4.22
C LEU A 325 -15.60 5.89 -2.85
N LEU A 326 -14.95 7.03 -2.71
CA LEU A 326 -15.03 7.89 -1.54
C LEU A 326 -15.37 9.32 -1.97
N PHE A 327 -16.23 9.96 -1.20
CA PHE A 327 -16.46 11.40 -1.25
C PHE A 327 -16.58 11.96 0.16
N ASP A 328 -15.69 12.88 0.50
CA ASP A 328 -15.69 13.60 1.76
C ASP A 328 -15.87 15.11 1.51
N ARG A 329 -16.69 15.74 2.34
CA ARG A 329 -16.80 17.18 2.42
C ARG A 329 -16.76 17.60 3.87
N PHE A 330 -15.83 18.51 4.19
CA PHE A 330 -15.71 19.13 5.50
C PHE A 330 -15.76 20.65 5.36
N GLY A 331 -16.19 21.32 6.40
CA GLY A 331 -16.08 22.76 6.45
C GLY A 331 -17.28 23.48 6.98
N GLY A 332 -17.18 24.79 7.04
CA GLY A 332 -18.22 25.66 7.55
C GLY A 332 -17.79 27.10 7.66
N GLY A 333 -18.67 27.93 8.21
CA GLY A 333 -18.49 29.38 8.28
C GLY A 333 -17.52 29.89 9.35
N GLY A 334 -17.22 29.10 10.39
CA GLY A 334 -16.40 29.54 11.51
C GLY A 334 -17.07 30.53 12.45
N MET A 335 -16.34 31.04 13.45
CA MET A 335 -16.84 32.02 14.41
C MET A 335 -16.74 33.46 13.95
N LEU A 336 -15.58 33.84 13.47
CA LEU A 336 -15.30 35.17 12.99
C LEU A 336 -15.80 35.35 11.55
N ASP A 337 -15.86 36.60 11.11
CA ASP A 337 -16.10 36.82 9.70
C ASP A 337 -14.95 36.28 8.84
N ARG A 338 -15.23 35.88 7.61
CA ARG A 338 -14.27 35.36 6.63
C ARG A 338 -13.41 34.16 7.12
N GLU A 339 -14.02 33.24 7.83
CA GLU A 339 -13.40 31.93 8.21
C GLU A 339 -13.94 30.77 7.37
N GLN A 340 -14.81 31.02 6.40
CA GLN A 340 -15.42 29.95 5.62
C GLN A 340 -14.35 29.03 5.00
N THR A 341 -14.42 27.77 5.33
CA THR A 341 -13.57 26.72 4.80
C THR A 341 -14.42 25.65 4.11
N ILE A 342 -14.00 25.21 2.94
CA ILE A 342 -14.61 24.10 2.20
C ILE A 342 -13.50 23.15 1.80
N ASN A 343 -13.48 21.97 2.39
CA ASN A 343 -12.61 20.87 2.02
C ASN A 343 -13.44 19.80 1.27
N LYS A 344 -12.93 19.31 0.16
CA LYS A 344 -13.54 18.21 -0.61
C LYS A 344 -12.45 17.21 -0.97
N THR A 345 -12.72 15.95 -0.67
CA THR A 345 -11.89 14.81 -1.09
C THR A 345 -12.74 13.84 -1.88
N SER A 346 -12.26 13.43 -3.04
CA SER A 346 -12.89 12.41 -3.86
C SER A 346 -11.85 11.38 -4.25
N SER A 347 -12.15 10.11 -4.12
CA SER A 347 -11.27 9.06 -4.61
C SER A 347 -12.00 7.96 -5.36
N VAL A 348 -11.32 7.44 -6.36
CA VAL A 348 -11.70 6.24 -7.12
C VAL A 348 -10.52 5.29 -7.00
N GLN A 349 -10.74 4.11 -6.47
CA GLN A 349 -9.71 3.12 -6.27
C GLN A 349 -10.17 1.76 -6.76
N ALA A 350 -9.22 0.96 -7.24
CA ALA A 350 -9.45 -0.41 -7.63
C ALA A 350 -8.24 -1.27 -7.31
N ASN A 351 -8.47 -2.52 -6.98
CA ASN A 351 -7.42 -3.50 -6.81
C ASN A 351 -7.79 -4.82 -7.47
N TYR A 352 -6.78 -5.44 -8.04
CA TYR A 352 -6.84 -6.78 -8.58
C TYR A 352 -5.82 -7.67 -7.86
N LEU A 353 -6.30 -8.72 -7.21
CA LEU A 353 -5.49 -9.65 -6.42
C LEU A 353 -5.57 -11.04 -7.05
N GLY A 354 -4.79 -11.26 -8.10
CA GLY A 354 -4.70 -12.56 -8.76
C GLY A 354 -3.58 -13.43 -8.17
N LYS A 355 -3.48 -14.66 -8.66
CA LYS A 355 -2.47 -15.63 -8.21
C LYS A 355 -1.05 -15.30 -8.70
N LYS A 356 -0.92 -14.69 -9.87
CA LYS A 356 0.37 -14.31 -10.47
C LYS A 356 0.62 -12.82 -10.51
N TYR A 357 -0.42 -12.03 -10.56
CA TYR A 357 -0.37 -10.60 -10.76
C TYR A 357 -1.28 -9.90 -9.77
N THR A 358 -0.78 -8.83 -9.18
CA THR A 358 -1.57 -7.89 -8.38
C THR A 358 -1.43 -6.50 -8.92
N MET A 359 -2.50 -5.74 -8.80
CA MET A 359 -2.53 -4.34 -9.18
C MET A 359 -3.33 -3.56 -8.15
N HIS A 360 -2.81 -2.40 -7.78
CA HIS A 360 -3.52 -1.39 -7.02
C HIS A 360 -3.47 -0.08 -7.81
N PHE A 361 -4.61 0.51 -7.98
CA PHE A 361 -4.78 1.72 -8.78
C PHE A 361 -5.65 2.71 -8.03
N GLY A 362 -5.32 4.00 -8.12
CA GLY A 362 -6.18 5.03 -7.54
C GLY A 362 -5.98 6.40 -8.17
N TYR A 363 -7.06 7.17 -8.14
CA TYR A 363 -7.05 8.60 -8.38
C TYR A 363 -7.69 9.30 -7.18
N ILE A 364 -6.99 10.26 -6.61
CA ILE A 364 -7.42 11.02 -5.45
C ILE A 364 -7.37 12.50 -5.77
N HIS A 365 -8.47 13.19 -5.54
CA HIS A 365 -8.60 14.63 -5.65
C HIS A 365 -8.91 15.23 -4.28
N ASN A 366 -8.04 16.09 -3.78
CA ASN A 366 -8.26 16.89 -2.58
C ASN A 366 -8.30 18.37 -2.96
N MET A 367 -9.25 19.13 -2.40
CA MET A 367 -9.38 20.56 -2.61
C MET A 367 -9.79 21.24 -1.31
N VAL A 368 -9.04 22.25 -0.90
CA VAL A 368 -9.38 23.15 0.20
C VAL A 368 -9.53 24.56 -0.36
N SER A 369 -10.66 25.19 -0.11
CA SER A 369 -10.89 26.61 -0.39
C SER A 369 -11.24 27.31 0.92
N ARG A 370 -10.53 28.37 1.25
CA ARG A 370 -10.70 29.08 2.49
C ARG A 370 -10.73 30.59 2.27
N GLN A 371 -11.63 31.27 2.98
CA GLN A 371 -11.55 32.71 3.22
C GLN A 371 -10.55 32.93 4.35
N GLU A 372 -9.61 33.84 4.15
CA GLU A 372 -8.52 34.11 5.06
C GLU A 372 -8.75 35.47 5.74
N ASN A 373 -8.92 35.46 7.07
CA ASN A 373 -9.18 36.69 7.82
C ASN A 373 -7.95 37.22 8.57
N GLY A 374 -6.83 36.49 8.58
CA GLY A 374 -5.61 36.89 9.30
C GLY A 374 -5.75 36.93 10.82
N GLY A 375 -6.85 36.38 11.37
CA GLY A 375 -7.18 36.38 12.79
C GLY A 375 -7.75 37.72 13.30
N MET A 376 -8.11 37.77 14.57
CA MET A 376 -8.59 38.98 15.25
C MET A 376 -7.51 40.05 15.35
N GLN A 377 -7.85 41.31 15.17
CA GLN A 377 -6.90 42.41 15.40
C GLN A 377 -6.50 42.50 16.87
N ASP A 378 -7.48 42.38 17.78
CA ASP A 378 -7.25 42.33 19.22
C ASP A 378 -8.07 41.21 19.86
N ILE A 379 -7.42 40.33 20.62
CA ILE A 379 -8.03 39.20 21.28
C ILE A 379 -8.97 39.61 22.43
N SER A 380 -8.87 40.84 22.96
CA SER A 380 -9.75 41.34 24.01
C SER A 380 -11.21 41.43 23.61
N TRP A 381 -11.50 41.62 22.31
CA TRP A 381 -12.86 41.68 21.76
C TRP A 381 -13.70 40.45 22.04
N ILE A 382 -13.06 39.28 22.22
CA ILE A 382 -13.80 38.03 22.46
C ILE A 382 -14.52 38.04 23.82
N ARG A 383 -14.08 38.85 24.75
CA ARG A 383 -14.66 39.01 26.08
C ARG A 383 -15.79 40.02 26.12
N ASP A 384 -15.92 40.86 25.10
CA ASP A 384 -17.04 41.76 24.95
C ASP A 384 -18.28 40.98 24.48
N THR A 385 -19.21 40.80 25.41
CA THR A 385 -20.46 40.07 25.16
C THR A 385 -21.50 40.88 24.41
N THR A 386 -21.26 42.20 24.23
CA THR A 386 -22.17 43.09 23.51
C THR A 386 -21.95 43.06 22.01
N VAL A 387 -20.76 42.60 21.54
CA VAL A 387 -20.38 42.51 20.13
C VAL A 387 -20.63 41.07 19.61
N ASP A 388 -21.31 40.94 18.48
CA ASP A 388 -21.40 39.63 17.81
C ASP A 388 -20.01 39.22 17.32
N ALA A 389 -19.70 37.93 17.37
CA ALA A 389 -18.41 37.42 16.95
C ALA A 389 -18.08 37.75 15.46
N ARG A 390 -19.12 37.95 14.62
CA ARG A 390 -18.97 38.37 13.22
C ARG A 390 -18.59 39.85 13.05
N ASP A 391 -18.84 40.67 14.06
CA ASP A 391 -18.52 42.10 14.04
C ASP A 391 -17.15 42.39 14.68
N ILE A 392 -16.47 41.36 15.22
CA ILE A 392 -15.10 41.48 15.76
C ILE A 392 -14.15 41.87 14.62
N PRO A 393 -13.33 42.96 14.81
CA PRO A 393 -12.40 43.36 13.78
C PRO A 393 -11.38 42.29 13.43
N ILE A 394 -11.32 41.95 12.15
CA ILE A 394 -10.38 40.99 11.57
C ILE A 394 -9.28 41.69 10.78
N THR A 395 -8.14 41.00 10.62
CA THR A 395 -6.96 41.62 10.02
C THR A 395 -7.03 41.74 8.49
N LEU A 396 -7.49 40.67 7.81
CA LEU A 396 -7.63 40.65 6.35
C LEU A 396 -9.09 40.60 5.95
N LYS A 397 -9.50 41.50 5.06
CA LYS A 397 -10.90 41.67 4.69
C LYS A 397 -11.27 40.98 3.36
N ASN A 398 -10.28 40.72 2.50
CA ASN A 398 -10.56 40.24 1.14
C ASN A 398 -9.66 39.06 0.70
N ALA A 399 -8.91 38.47 1.63
CA ALA A 399 -7.98 37.40 1.30
C ALA A 399 -8.70 36.05 1.15
N ASP A 400 -8.29 35.29 0.16
CA ASP A 400 -8.79 33.95 -0.15
C ASP A 400 -7.65 33.03 -0.57
N SER A 401 -7.68 31.78 -0.10
CA SER A 401 -6.77 30.73 -0.51
C SER A 401 -7.48 29.52 -1.12
N LYS A 402 -6.85 28.91 -2.11
CA LYS A 402 -7.35 27.66 -2.71
C LYS A 402 -6.20 26.72 -2.98
N VAL A 403 -6.23 25.56 -2.35
CA VAL A 403 -5.23 24.51 -2.47
C VAL A 403 -5.85 23.25 -3.06
N LYS A 404 -5.17 22.64 -4.02
CA LYS A 404 -5.60 21.37 -4.63
C LYS A 404 -4.44 20.40 -4.67
N LYS A 405 -4.74 19.12 -4.42
CA LYS A 405 -3.82 17.99 -4.63
C LYS A 405 -4.54 16.96 -5.48
N ASN A 406 -3.93 16.58 -6.60
CA ASN A 406 -4.39 15.50 -7.45
C ASN A 406 -3.30 14.42 -7.47
N SER A 407 -3.63 13.21 -7.06
CA SER A 407 -2.73 12.07 -7.06
C SER A 407 -3.30 10.95 -7.92
N PHE A 408 -2.51 10.51 -8.87
CA PHE A 408 -2.74 9.29 -9.62
C PHE A 408 -1.64 8.31 -9.24
N PHE A 409 -1.99 7.08 -8.94
CA PHE A 409 -1.00 6.07 -8.58
C PHE A 409 -1.39 4.69 -9.10
N LEU A 410 -0.36 3.94 -9.46
CA LEU A 410 -0.45 2.58 -9.95
C LEU A 410 0.67 1.76 -9.31
N GLU A 411 0.32 0.69 -8.64
CA GLU A 411 1.25 -0.29 -8.08
C GLU A 411 0.96 -1.64 -8.72
N GLN A 412 2.00 -2.31 -9.23
CA GLN A 412 1.88 -3.58 -9.91
C GLN A 412 2.93 -4.56 -9.40
N GLN A 413 2.55 -5.80 -9.20
CA GLN A 413 3.48 -6.87 -8.83
C GLN A 413 3.21 -8.11 -9.67
N LEU A 414 4.27 -8.67 -10.23
CA LEU A 414 4.25 -9.95 -10.92
C LEU A 414 4.97 -10.99 -10.05
N ARG A 415 4.27 -12.05 -9.70
CA ARG A 415 4.83 -13.19 -8.99
C ARG A 415 5.56 -14.11 -9.96
N VAL A 416 6.84 -14.32 -9.70
CA VAL A 416 7.69 -15.23 -10.48
C VAL A 416 7.99 -16.45 -9.63
N PRO A 417 7.60 -17.68 -10.07
CA PRO A 417 7.98 -18.91 -9.36
C PRO A 417 9.48 -19.06 -9.35
N PHE A 418 10.06 -19.18 -8.18
CA PHE A 418 11.51 -19.22 -8.01
C PHE A 418 12.09 -20.62 -8.18
N THR A 419 11.70 -21.32 -9.25
CA THR A 419 12.08 -22.70 -9.53
C THR A 419 13.59 -22.88 -9.77
N PHE A 420 14.33 -21.82 -10.05
CA PHE A 420 15.77 -21.93 -10.28
C PHE A 420 16.55 -22.14 -8.97
N ILE A 421 16.14 -21.59 -7.82
CA ILE A 421 16.77 -21.86 -6.53
C ILE A 421 16.54 -23.32 -6.14
N GLU A 422 15.36 -23.86 -6.42
CA GLU A 422 15.08 -25.27 -6.16
C GLU A 422 15.87 -26.19 -7.07
N LYS A 423 16.06 -25.81 -8.33
CA LYS A 423 16.97 -26.51 -9.22
C LYS A 423 18.42 -26.42 -8.73
N MET A 424 18.85 -25.29 -8.18
CA MET A 424 20.19 -25.15 -7.58
C MET A 424 20.32 -26.00 -6.30
N LYS A 425 19.29 -26.09 -5.47
CA LYS A 425 19.27 -26.99 -4.30
C LYS A 425 19.33 -28.44 -4.74
N ALA A 426 18.51 -28.84 -5.71
CA ALA A 426 18.53 -30.20 -6.29
C ALA A 426 19.84 -30.57 -6.98
N SER A 427 20.59 -29.58 -7.53
CA SER A 427 21.91 -29.86 -8.10
C SER A 427 23.02 -29.96 -7.05
N ARG A 428 22.84 -29.42 -5.86
CA ARG A 428 23.80 -29.52 -4.73
C ARG A 428 23.57 -30.70 -3.80
N ASP A 429 22.32 -31.11 -3.68
CA ASP A 429 21.91 -32.23 -2.82
C ASP A 429 21.15 -33.25 -3.66
N SER A 430 21.83 -34.40 -3.93
CA SER A 430 21.24 -35.49 -4.72
C SER A 430 20.09 -36.21 -4.01
N SER A 431 19.89 -35.96 -2.71
CA SER A 431 18.74 -36.46 -1.95
C SER A 431 17.50 -35.58 -2.08
N TYR A 432 17.68 -34.36 -2.58
CA TYR A 432 16.59 -33.41 -2.75
C TYR A 432 15.84 -33.66 -4.07
N SER A 433 14.68 -34.31 -4.00
CA SER A 433 13.78 -34.45 -5.14
C SER A 433 12.77 -33.30 -5.12
N PHE A 434 12.77 -32.47 -6.17
CA PHE A 434 11.69 -31.50 -6.40
C PHE A 434 10.39 -32.26 -6.69
N ASN A 435 9.47 -32.23 -5.74
CA ASN A 435 8.13 -32.76 -5.93
C ASN A 435 7.18 -31.56 -6.25
N PRO A 436 6.71 -31.40 -7.50
CA PRO A 436 5.77 -30.34 -7.87
C PRO A 436 4.42 -30.45 -7.14
N ASP A 437 4.10 -31.61 -6.59
CA ASP A 437 2.85 -31.86 -5.87
C ASP A 437 2.93 -31.51 -4.38
N SER A 438 4.13 -31.31 -3.83
CA SER A 438 4.36 -30.78 -2.47
C SER A 438 4.36 -29.25 -2.52
N LEU A 439 3.28 -28.66 -2.90
CA LEU A 439 3.07 -27.21 -2.83
C LEU A 439 2.88 -26.78 -1.37
N ASN A 440 3.95 -26.84 -0.64
CA ASN A 440 4.02 -26.29 0.71
C ASN A 440 3.79 -24.78 0.62
N ARG A 441 3.10 -24.19 1.60
CA ARG A 441 2.92 -22.74 1.77
C ARG A 441 4.24 -21.94 1.80
N ASP A 442 5.34 -22.65 1.93
CA ASP A 442 6.72 -22.15 2.04
C ASP A 442 7.45 -22.07 0.68
N ILE A 443 6.72 -22.09 -0.44
CA ILE A 443 7.37 -21.96 -1.74
C ILE A 443 8.00 -20.58 -1.86
N THR A 444 9.31 -20.58 -2.02
CA THR A 444 10.10 -19.42 -2.37
C THR A 444 9.52 -18.71 -3.57
N THR A 445 9.08 -17.48 -3.37
CA THR A 445 8.53 -16.65 -4.43
C THR A 445 9.36 -15.40 -4.61
N ALA A 446 9.54 -15.00 -5.86
CA ALA A 446 10.05 -13.70 -6.22
C ALA A 446 8.92 -12.85 -6.79
N PHE A 447 8.98 -11.55 -6.53
CA PHE A 447 8.08 -10.58 -7.13
C PHE A 447 8.90 -9.54 -7.86
N ILE A 448 8.46 -9.16 -9.03
CA ILE A 448 8.93 -7.97 -9.73
C ILE A 448 7.82 -6.95 -9.60
N GLY A 449 8.11 -5.81 -8.99
CA GLY A 449 7.15 -4.75 -8.76
C GLY A 449 7.50 -3.48 -9.52
N HIS A 450 6.47 -2.75 -9.90
CA HIS A 450 6.54 -1.42 -10.48
C HIS A 450 5.52 -0.53 -9.79
N SER A 451 5.96 0.64 -9.35
CA SER A 451 5.12 1.69 -8.78
C SER A 451 5.29 2.97 -9.56
N SER A 452 4.20 3.64 -9.86
CA SER A 452 4.21 4.97 -10.48
C SER A 452 3.21 5.86 -9.77
N GLU A 453 3.67 7.01 -9.28
CA GLU A 453 2.84 8.02 -8.64
C GLU A 453 3.05 9.36 -9.35
N ILE A 454 1.95 10.00 -9.72
CA ILE A 454 1.93 11.35 -10.30
C ILE A 454 1.07 12.21 -9.39
N THR A 455 1.69 13.14 -8.66
CA THR A 455 0.99 14.04 -7.76
C THR A 455 1.22 15.49 -8.15
N THR A 456 0.16 16.27 -8.22
CA THR A 456 0.21 17.71 -8.52
C THR A 456 -0.46 18.49 -7.40
N TYR A 457 0.29 19.39 -6.81
CA TYR A 457 -0.16 20.37 -5.83
C TYR A 457 -0.30 21.73 -6.50
N THR A 458 -1.38 22.44 -6.22
CA THR A 458 -1.59 23.80 -6.72
C THR A 458 -2.14 24.65 -5.59
N ARG A 459 -1.57 25.81 -5.39
CA ARG A 459 -2.03 26.81 -4.43
C ARG A 459 -2.23 28.14 -5.15
N ASN A 460 -3.36 28.76 -4.92
CA ASN A 460 -3.65 30.13 -5.34
C ASN A 460 -3.95 30.94 -4.08
N TYR A 461 -3.33 32.10 -3.96
CA TYR A 461 -3.59 33.07 -2.90
C TYR A 461 -3.91 34.41 -3.54
N ASN A 462 -5.07 34.96 -3.16
CA ASN A 462 -5.52 36.28 -3.65
C ASN A 462 -5.89 37.14 -2.45
N ASP A 463 -5.51 38.42 -2.50
CA ASP A 463 -5.93 39.44 -1.54
C ASP A 463 -6.09 40.80 -2.23
N VAL A 464 -7.09 41.55 -1.83
CA VAL A 464 -7.27 42.95 -2.21
C VAL A 464 -7.13 43.82 -0.96
N ILE A 465 -5.98 44.46 -0.83
CA ILE A 465 -5.59 45.17 0.36
C ILE A 465 -6.21 46.56 0.38
N SER A 466 -7.18 46.76 1.28
CA SER A 466 -8.01 47.96 1.31
C SER A 466 -7.72 48.90 2.47
N ASP A 467 -6.98 48.45 3.49
CA ASP A 467 -6.75 49.19 4.73
C ASP A 467 -5.32 49.04 5.28
N GLU A 468 -5.06 49.82 6.33
CA GLU A 468 -3.76 49.82 7.01
C GLU A 468 -3.50 48.50 7.77
N ALA A 469 -4.52 47.89 8.36
CA ALA A 469 -4.37 46.63 9.08
C ALA A 469 -3.88 45.51 8.14
N GLY A 470 -4.42 45.40 6.94
CA GLY A 470 -3.97 44.49 5.90
C GLY A 470 -2.55 44.79 5.45
N ARG A 471 -2.16 46.04 5.29
CA ARG A 471 -0.76 46.42 4.96
C ARG A 471 0.22 46.00 6.06
N ASN A 472 -0.13 46.31 7.30
CA ASN A 472 0.69 45.99 8.45
C ASN A 472 0.84 44.50 8.68
N PHE A 473 -0.19 43.69 8.33
CA PHE A 473 -0.12 42.24 8.38
C PHE A 473 1.02 41.67 7.51
N TYR A 474 1.30 42.31 6.37
CA TYR A 474 2.39 41.91 5.48
C TYR A 474 3.67 42.71 5.73
N ASN A 475 3.81 43.37 6.88
CA ASN A 475 4.95 44.25 7.21
C ASN A 475 5.22 45.31 6.12
N ASN A 476 4.19 45.76 5.42
CA ASN A 476 4.28 46.64 4.24
C ASN A 476 5.18 46.09 3.11
N ALA A 477 5.40 44.78 3.03
CA ALA A 477 6.25 44.17 2.02
C ALA A 477 5.41 43.82 0.75
N PHE A 478 5.70 44.55 -0.34
CA PHE A 478 5.06 44.35 -1.65
C PHE A 478 6.12 44.41 -2.74
N PHE A 479 6.47 43.27 -3.30
CA PHE A 479 7.52 43.20 -4.32
C PHE A 479 7.01 43.51 -5.74
N TYR A 480 5.74 43.33 -5.99
CA TYR A 480 5.16 43.47 -7.33
C TYR A 480 3.98 44.44 -7.40
N GLU A 481 2.96 44.25 -6.61
CA GLU A 481 1.73 45.04 -6.65
C GLU A 481 1.23 45.39 -5.23
N PRO A 482 1.22 46.65 -4.85
CA PRO A 482 0.91 47.06 -3.48
C PRO A 482 -0.58 47.00 -3.08
N GLY A 483 -1.48 46.96 -4.04
CA GLY A 483 -2.94 46.99 -3.79
C GLY A 483 -3.61 45.64 -3.96
N ARG A 484 -2.91 44.65 -4.57
CA ARG A 484 -3.50 43.36 -4.89
C ARG A 484 -2.45 42.28 -4.91
N THR A 485 -2.78 41.13 -4.36
CA THR A 485 -1.98 39.91 -4.46
C THR A 485 -2.73 38.88 -5.28
N ALA A 486 -2.02 38.23 -6.20
CA ALA A 486 -2.51 37.14 -7.01
C ALA A 486 -1.35 36.15 -7.26
N ASP A 487 -1.04 35.38 -6.24
CA ASP A 487 0.07 34.42 -6.27
C ASP A 487 -0.43 33.01 -6.53
N SER A 488 0.29 32.29 -7.40
CA SER A 488 0.00 30.91 -7.74
C SER A 488 1.26 30.06 -7.67
N SER A 489 1.24 29.01 -6.87
CA SER A 489 2.34 28.05 -6.76
C SER A 489 1.87 26.66 -7.14
N ARG A 490 2.69 25.92 -7.89
CA ARG A 490 2.39 24.55 -8.31
C ARG A 490 3.61 23.66 -8.20
N VAL A 491 3.45 22.53 -7.54
CA VAL A 491 4.45 21.46 -7.48
C VAL A 491 3.89 20.22 -8.18
N ARG A 492 4.64 19.65 -9.11
CA ARG A 492 4.35 18.34 -9.69
C ARG A 492 5.46 17.38 -9.30
N LYS A 493 5.08 16.23 -8.78
CA LYS A 493 5.95 15.10 -8.46
C LYS A 493 5.57 13.93 -9.36
N ILE A 494 6.57 13.26 -9.92
CA ILE A 494 6.42 11.99 -10.64
C ILE A 494 7.46 11.05 -10.06
N ASP A 495 7.03 10.02 -9.37
CA ASP A 495 7.88 9.02 -8.73
C ASP A 495 7.64 7.66 -9.39
N ASN A 496 8.66 7.13 -10.06
CA ASN A 496 8.61 5.82 -10.69
C ASN A 496 9.61 4.91 -10.00
N LYS A 497 9.16 3.73 -9.61
CA LYS A 497 9.96 2.75 -8.89
C LYS A 497 9.88 1.38 -9.56
N LEU A 498 11.00 0.71 -9.60
CA LEU A 498 11.11 -0.70 -9.96
C LEU A 498 11.76 -1.44 -8.80
N TYR A 499 11.23 -2.57 -8.41
CA TYR A 499 11.79 -3.35 -7.32
C TYR A 499 11.66 -4.86 -7.54
N ILE A 500 12.52 -5.59 -6.86
CA ILE A 500 12.48 -7.03 -6.75
C ILE A 500 12.30 -7.37 -5.27
N ARG A 501 11.34 -8.23 -5.00
CA ARG A 501 11.12 -8.83 -3.69
C ARG A 501 11.44 -10.30 -3.72
N LEU A 502 12.21 -10.76 -2.78
CA LEU A 502 12.50 -12.16 -2.55
C LEU A 502 11.89 -12.60 -1.22
N GLN A 503 11.08 -13.66 -1.27
CA GLN A 503 10.54 -14.35 -0.10
C GLN A 503 11.03 -15.81 -0.09
N PRO A 504 12.36 -16.05 0.08
CA PRO A 504 12.96 -17.38 -0.05
C PRO A 504 12.75 -18.24 1.19
N TRP A 505 12.23 -17.67 2.26
CA TRP A 505 12.10 -18.33 3.57
C TRP A 505 10.65 -18.34 4.03
N SER A 506 10.34 -19.15 5.03
CA SER A 506 9.02 -19.13 5.66
C SER A 506 8.77 -17.77 6.34
N SER A 507 7.48 -17.43 6.56
CA SER A 507 7.12 -16.22 7.29
C SER A 507 7.69 -16.15 8.72
N GLU A 508 8.08 -17.29 9.28
CA GLU A 508 8.67 -17.42 10.63
C GLU A 508 10.20 -17.38 10.61
N ALA A 509 10.82 -17.20 9.44
CA ALA A 509 12.26 -17.15 9.33
C ALA A 509 12.83 -15.84 9.90
N VAL A 510 14.09 -15.91 10.38
CA VAL A 510 14.83 -14.73 10.88
C VAL A 510 14.86 -13.63 9.82
N VAL A 511 15.00 -13.99 8.54
CA VAL A 511 14.79 -13.11 7.39
C VAL A 511 13.73 -13.75 6.52
N SER A 512 12.53 -13.22 6.54
CA SER A 512 11.39 -13.73 5.76
C SER A 512 11.26 -13.06 4.41
N LYS A 513 11.75 -11.82 4.28
CA LYS A 513 11.64 -11.03 3.05
C LYS A 513 12.86 -10.14 2.86
N LEU A 514 13.29 -10.02 1.60
CA LEU A 514 14.30 -9.08 1.13
C LEU A 514 13.77 -8.31 -0.06
N ASP A 515 13.89 -7.00 0.00
CA ASP A 515 13.44 -6.08 -1.03
C ASP A 515 14.60 -5.22 -1.52
N LEU A 516 14.68 -4.99 -2.83
CA LEU A 516 15.66 -4.11 -3.45
C LEU A 516 14.99 -3.38 -4.60
N GLY A 517 15.15 -2.07 -4.64
CA GLY A 517 14.54 -1.25 -5.68
C GLY A 517 15.38 -0.07 -6.11
N VAL A 518 15.00 0.49 -7.24
CA VAL A 518 15.51 1.73 -7.80
C VAL A 518 14.35 2.65 -8.11
N GLY A 519 14.56 3.94 -8.02
CA GLY A 519 13.52 4.91 -8.31
C GLY A 519 14.06 6.17 -8.98
N ASP A 520 13.17 6.85 -9.69
CA ASP A 520 13.38 8.11 -10.35
C ASP A 520 12.28 9.09 -9.93
N LEU A 521 12.67 10.14 -9.22
CA LEU A 521 11.78 11.18 -8.71
C LEU A 521 12.00 12.47 -9.49
N TYR A 522 11.06 12.81 -10.34
CA TYR A 522 11.00 14.09 -11.03
C TYR A 522 10.12 15.07 -10.26
N ARG A 523 10.61 16.29 -10.05
CA ARG A 523 9.86 17.39 -9.45
C ARG A 523 9.92 18.63 -10.34
N SER A 524 8.84 19.37 -10.40
CA SER A 524 8.82 20.69 -11.01
C SER A 524 8.06 21.67 -10.14
N TYR A 525 8.66 22.85 -9.94
CA TYR A 525 8.16 23.94 -9.13
C TYR A 525 7.85 25.12 -10.04
N PHE A 526 6.65 25.63 -9.94
CA PHE A 526 6.17 26.75 -10.72
C PHE A 526 5.54 27.79 -9.82
N ASP A 527 6.03 29.02 -9.91
CA ASP A 527 5.47 30.18 -9.23
C ASP A 527 5.08 31.21 -10.28
N SER A 528 3.92 31.79 -10.10
CA SER A 528 3.44 32.91 -10.89
C SER A 528 2.91 33.99 -9.97
N THR A 529 3.55 35.13 -10.01
CA THR A 529 3.00 36.38 -9.48
C THR A 529 2.29 37.12 -10.62
N SER A 530 1.66 38.24 -10.32
CA SER A 530 1.02 39.10 -11.37
C SER A 530 1.99 39.52 -12.49
N VAL A 531 3.31 39.45 -12.28
CA VAL A 531 4.32 40.00 -13.18
C VAL A 531 5.25 38.97 -13.84
N ARG A 532 5.65 37.90 -13.16
CA ARG A 532 6.63 36.93 -13.69
C ARG A 532 6.35 35.50 -13.26
N PRO A 533 6.18 34.56 -14.20
CA PRO A 533 6.25 33.13 -13.91
C PRO A 533 7.70 32.66 -13.81
N THR A 534 7.99 31.79 -12.84
CA THR A 534 9.24 31.05 -12.72
C THR A 534 8.97 29.55 -12.81
N LEU A 535 9.88 28.80 -13.38
CA LEU A 535 9.78 27.35 -13.49
C LEU A 535 11.13 26.73 -13.19
N HIS A 536 11.19 25.88 -12.17
CA HIS A 536 12.33 25.05 -11.85
C HIS A 536 11.98 23.57 -12.02
N LYS A 537 12.96 22.77 -12.48
CA LYS A 537 12.80 21.33 -12.66
C LYS A 537 14.00 20.63 -12.08
N GLU A 538 13.76 19.53 -11.40
CA GLU A 538 14.80 18.69 -10.83
C GLU A 538 14.46 17.22 -10.98
N ASN A 539 15.48 16.39 -10.98
CA ASN A 539 15.35 14.96 -11.01
C ASN A 539 16.31 14.32 -10.01
N THR A 540 15.88 13.26 -9.36
CA THR A 540 16.66 12.52 -8.38
C THR A 540 16.53 11.03 -8.64
N PHE A 541 17.65 10.38 -8.91
CA PHE A 541 17.73 8.94 -9.02
C PHE A 541 18.21 8.33 -7.70
N TYR A 542 17.51 7.33 -7.20
CA TYR A 542 17.78 6.73 -5.90
C TYR A 542 17.66 5.21 -5.90
N ILE A 543 18.33 4.59 -4.92
CA ILE A 543 18.19 3.17 -4.61
C ILE A 543 17.55 3.02 -3.22
N TYR A 544 16.84 1.94 -3.03
CA TYR A 544 16.25 1.62 -1.74
C TYR A 544 16.22 0.11 -1.53
N ALA A 545 16.32 -0.28 -0.27
CA ALA A 545 16.35 -1.68 0.14
C ALA A 545 15.57 -1.87 1.42
N GLY A 546 15.06 -3.08 1.63
CA GLY A 546 14.36 -3.45 2.85
C GLY A 546 14.55 -4.91 3.20
N ALA A 547 14.48 -5.20 4.48
CA ALA A 547 14.44 -6.54 5.00
C ALA A 547 13.47 -6.63 6.17
N GLU A 548 12.76 -7.74 6.29
CA GLU A 548 11.90 -8.00 7.44
C GLU A 548 11.98 -9.47 7.84
N GLY A 549 11.67 -9.75 9.08
CA GLY A 549 11.67 -11.10 9.59
C GLY A 549 11.16 -11.20 11.01
N GLN A 550 11.20 -12.43 11.53
CA GLN A 550 10.85 -12.68 12.91
C GLN A 550 11.78 -13.72 13.54
N ILE A 551 11.99 -13.58 14.83
CA ILE A 551 12.72 -14.57 15.63
C ILE A 551 11.72 -15.23 16.55
N ARG A 552 11.40 -16.51 16.27
CA ARG A 552 10.33 -17.26 16.92
C ARG A 552 8.99 -16.51 16.81
N GLU A 553 8.04 -16.74 17.67
CA GLU A 553 6.72 -16.09 17.70
C GLU A 553 6.74 -14.71 18.40
N ASN A 554 7.88 -14.30 18.92
CA ASN A 554 7.94 -13.22 19.88
C ASN A 554 8.57 -11.93 19.38
N PHE A 555 9.59 -12.01 18.51
CA PHE A 555 10.32 -10.84 18.05
C PHE A 555 10.16 -10.64 16.56
N PHE A 556 9.65 -9.49 16.18
CA PHE A 556 9.47 -9.04 14.79
C PHE A 556 10.41 -7.88 14.54
N TRP A 557 11.00 -7.82 13.36
CA TRP A 557 11.86 -6.72 12.97
C TRP A 557 11.70 -6.38 11.50
N ASP A 558 11.86 -5.11 11.17
CA ASP A 558 12.05 -4.63 9.80
C ASP A 558 13.09 -3.51 9.77
N ALA A 559 13.82 -3.44 8.69
CA ALA A 559 14.79 -2.39 8.42
C ALA A 559 14.69 -1.96 6.97
N ARG A 560 14.81 -0.66 6.71
CA ARG A 560 14.73 -0.06 5.39
C ARG A 560 15.76 1.04 5.25
N GLY A 561 16.28 1.18 4.04
CA GLY A 561 17.20 2.23 3.68
C GLY A 561 16.91 2.76 2.29
N LYS A 562 17.01 4.07 2.13
CA LYS A 562 16.96 4.79 0.87
C LYS A 562 18.19 5.68 0.76
N TYR A 563 18.80 5.73 -0.42
CA TYR A 563 19.94 6.60 -0.70
C TYR A 563 19.81 7.23 -2.08
N ASN A 564 19.92 8.55 -2.14
CA ASN A 564 19.81 9.31 -3.36
C ASN A 564 21.20 9.43 -4.03
N LEU A 565 21.34 8.83 -5.22
CA LEU A 565 22.62 8.69 -5.90
C LEU A 565 22.97 9.94 -6.71
N ILE A 566 22.04 10.47 -7.48
CA ILE A 566 22.24 11.53 -8.48
C ILE A 566 21.06 12.48 -8.44
N GLY A 567 21.32 13.76 -8.71
CA GLY A 567 20.30 14.81 -8.86
C GLY A 567 20.34 15.83 -7.75
N TYR A 568 19.26 16.58 -7.57
CA TYR A 568 19.19 17.67 -6.58
C TYR A 568 19.41 17.16 -5.15
N ASP A 569 18.83 16.01 -4.82
CA ASP A 569 18.93 15.41 -3.49
C ASP A 569 20.11 14.42 -3.37
N ALA A 570 21.13 14.51 -4.22
CA ALA A 570 22.26 13.57 -4.18
C ALA A 570 22.92 13.57 -2.78
N GLY A 571 23.18 12.37 -2.26
CA GLY A 571 23.73 12.15 -0.93
C GLY A 571 22.73 12.22 0.22
N ASP A 572 21.44 12.41 -0.05
CA ASP A 572 20.39 12.26 0.96
C ASP A 572 20.16 10.79 1.26
N PHE A 573 19.84 10.51 2.50
CA PHE A 573 19.49 9.15 2.90
C PHE A 573 18.38 9.14 3.96
N ASN A 574 17.67 8.03 3.99
CA ASN A 574 16.73 7.70 5.06
C ASN A 574 16.98 6.25 5.46
N LEU A 575 17.23 6.01 6.74
CA LEU A 575 17.39 4.70 7.33
C LEU A 575 16.40 4.54 8.47
N SER A 576 15.60 3.49 8.43
CA SER A 576 14.64 3.16 9.49
C SER A 576 14.79 1.70 9.92
N ALA A 577 14.63 1.46 11.21
CA ALA A 577 14.66 0.13 11.79
C ALA A 577 13.60 0.03 12.90
N ASN A 578 12.78 -1.00 12.83
CA ASN A 578 11.71 -1.23 13.79
C ASN A 578 11.88 -2.62 14.40
N GLY A 579 11.67 -2.72 15.68
CA GLY A 579 11.67 -3.98 16.42
C GLY A 579 10.45 -4.06 17.33
N GLU A 580 9.76 -5.19 17.37
CA GLU A 580 8.62 -5.44 18.25
C GLU A 580 8.77 -6.76 18.96
N ILE A 581 8.67 -6.75 20.30
CA ILE A 581 8.63 -7.94 21.13
C ILE A 581 7.22 -8.17 21.64
N LYS A 582 6.63 -9.31 21.30
CA LYS A 582 5.31 -9.75 21.78
C LYS A 582 5.47 -10.75 22.92
N LEU A 583 4.99 -10.38 24.10
CA LEU A 583 5.03 -11.21 25.29
C LEU A 583 3.61 -11.70 25.62
N TYR A 584 3.51 -12.96 26.02
CA TYR A 584 2.24 -13.61 26.35
C TYR A 584 2.17 -13.99 27.86
N PRO A 585 2.18 -13.00 28.78
CA PRO A 585 2.24 -13.29 30.22
C PRO A 585 1.00 -14.01 30.73
N PHE A 586 -0.09 -13.97 29.99
CA PHE A 586 -1.36 -14.58 30.37
C PHE A 586 -1.70 -15.74 29.43
N ARG A 587 -1.41 -16.97 29.86
CA ARG A 587 -1.60 -18.21 29.06
C ARG A 587 -3.02 -18.36 28.46
N LYS A 588 -4.06 -17.82 29.12
CA LYS A 588 -5.44 -17.84 28.62
C LYS A 588 -5.78 -16.74 27.61
N ALA A 589 -4.89 -15.75 27.41
CA ALA A 589 -5.13 -14.59 26.56
C ALA A 589 -4.04 -14.48 25.45
N ARG A 590 -3.71 -15.59 24.80
CA ARG A 590 -2.79 -15.57 23.61
C ARG A 590 -3.19 -14.61 22.49
N LYS A 591 -4.47 -14.20 22.46
CA LYS A 591 -5.00 -13.24 21.46
C LYS A 591 -4.68 -11.76 21.76
N SER A 592 -4.13 -11.43 22.93
CA SER A 592 -3.83 -10.05 23.33
C SER A 592 -2.45 -9.99 23.97
N PRO A 593 -1.39 -10.03 23.18
CA PRO A 593 -0.01 -9.94 23.68
C PRO A 593 0.25 -8.55 24.28
N LEU A 594 1.20 -8.48 25.18
CA LEU A 594 1.88 -7.26 25.54
C LEU A 594 2.94 -7.01 24.47
N SER A 595 2.91 -5.85 23.82
CA SER A 595 3.87 -5.46 22.80
C SER A 595 4.82 -4.38 23.33
N LEU A 596 6.12 -4.60 23.17
CA LEU A 596 7.17 -3.62 23.35
C LEU A 596 7.81 -3.34 22.00
N GLY A 597 7.71 -2.10 21.52
CA GLY A 597 8.27 -1.69 20.24
C GLY A 597 9.41 -0.68 20.42
N VAL A 598 10.37 -0.73 19.50
CA VAL A 598 11.41 0.28 19.35
C VAL A 598 11.47 0.67 17.89
N ASN A 599 11.34 1.97 17.61
CA ASN A 599 11.43 2.54 16.28
C ASN A 599 12.63 3.48 16.25
N PHE A 600 13.51 3.27 15.31
CA PHE A 600 14.64 4.14 15.02
C PHE A 600 14.52 4.64 13.59
N GLU A 601 14.72 5.94 13.39
CA GLU A 601 14.80 6.54 12.05
C GLU A 601 15.89 7.62 12.08
N THR A 602 16.73 7.62 11.05
CA THR A 602 17.66 8.70 10.79
C THR A 602 17.60 9.07 9.32
N ARG A 603 17.54 10.37 9.07
CA ARG A 603 17.48 10.92 7.72
C ARG A 603 18.35 12.16 7.60
N LEU A 604 18.93 12.29 6.44
CA LEU A 604 19.62 13.48 5.96
C LEU A 604 18.92 13.91 4.69
N GLU A 605 18.41 15.13 4.64
CA GLU A 605 17.56 15.61 3.56
C GLU A 605 18.02 17.00 3.11
N ASN A 606 18.07 17.21 1.82
CA ASN A 606 18.25 18.53 1.25
C ASN A 606 16.97 19.35 1.44
N PRO A 607 17.06 20.63 1.85
CA PRO A 607 15.87 21.50 1.89
C PRO A 607 15.19 21.55 0.53
N ASN A 608 13.86 21.53 0.50
CA ASN A 608 13.14 21.57 -0.76
C ASN A 608 13.30 22.93 -1.48
N TRP A 609 12.98 22.97 -2.77
CA TRP A 609 13.20 24.17 -3.59
C TRP A 609 12.53 25.41 -3.03
N TYR A 610 11.29 25.36 -2.52
CA TYR A 610 10.59 26.54 -2.02
C TYR A 610 11.16 27.08 -0.70
N THR A 611 11.83 26.25 0.09
CA THR A 611 12.51 26.71 1.29
C THR A 611 13.81 27.45 0.94
N GLN A 612 14.43 27.11 -0.17
CA GLN A 612 15.65 27.75 -0.66
C GLN A 612 15.32 28.98 -1.53
N HIS A 613 14.40 28.82 -2.48
CA HIS A 613 14.08 29.82 -3.50
C HIS A 613 12.56 30.03 -3.54
N TYR A 614 12.11 31.19 -3.16
CA TYR A 614 10.68 31.52 -3.17
C TYR A 614 10.44 32.94 -3.69
N ASN A 615 9.38 33.11 -4.44
CA ASN A 615 9.01 34.37 -5.04
C ASN A 615 7.50 34.57 -5.05
N SER A 616 7.01 35.50 -4.23
CA SER A 616 5.62 35.91 -4.15
C SER A 616 5.49 37.40 -3.99
N ASN A 617 4.29 37.96 -3.93
CA ASN A 617 4.08 39.39 -3.76
C ASN A 617 4.55 39.91 -2.38
N HIS A 618 4.49 39.05 -1.34
CA HIS A 618 4.83 39.47 0.03
C HIS A 618 6.12 38.87 0.56
N PHE A 619 6.58 37.77 -0.02
CA PHE A 619 7.74 37.02 0.44
C PHE A 619 8.67 36.70 -0.72
N LYS A 620 9.94 36.99 -0.53
CA LYS A 620 10.97 36.65 -1.50
C LYS A 620 12.26 36.33 -0.75
N TRP A 621 12.81 35.15 -1.08
CA TRP A 621 14.13 34.73 -0.58
C TRP A 621 14.87 33.88 -1.58
N ASP A 622 16.18 33.89 -1.42
CA ASP A 622 17.14 33.09 -2.16
C ASP A 622 18.23 32.65 -1.17
N ASN A 623 18.04 31.46 -0.59
CA ASN A 623 18.84 30.93 0.50
C ASN A 623 19.68 29.76 0.02
N GLU A 624 20.81 29.52 0.69
CA GLU A 624 21.64 28.32 0.54
C GLU A 624 21.73 27.58 1.88
N PHE A 625 20.66 26.94 2.28
CA PHE A 625 20.61 26.18 3.52
C PHE A 625 21.36 24.86 3.41
N SER A 626 22.01 24.47 4.50
CA SER A 626 22.63 23.16 4.65
C SER A 626 21.59 22.04 4.77
N LYS A 627 22.02 20.79 4.57
CA LYS A 627 21.15 19.62 4.74
C LYS A 627 20.62 19.52 6.17
N ILE A 628 19.37 19.05 6.27
CA ILE A 628 18.66 18.85 7.53
C ILE A 628 18.90 17.40 7.99
N SER A 629 19.41 17.25 9.21
CA SER A 629 19.56 15.93 9.83
C SER A 629 18.53 15.74 10.93
N THR A 630 17.79 14.65 10.85
CA THR A 630 16.80 14.26 11.86
C THR A 630 17.05 12.82 12.27
N SER A 631 17.31 12.58 13.57
CA SER A 631 17.42 11.24 14.13
C SER A 631 16.40 11.07 15.24
N THR A 632 15.59 10.02 15.18
CA THR A 632 14.53 9.73 16.16
C THR A 632 14.68 8.33 16.73
N LEU A 633 14.44 8.21 18.01
CA LEU A 633 14.33 6.92 18.70
C LEU A 633 13.05 6.95 19.53
N GLN A 634 12.16 6.01 19.31
CA GLN A 634 10.89 5.91 20.02
C GLN A 634 10.67 4.51 20.57
N GLY A 635 10.43 4.39 21.86
CA GLY A 635 9.96 3.19 22.53
C GLY A 635 8.44 3.22 22.67
N THR A 636 7.77 2.09 22.41
CA THR A 636 6.32 1.95 22.53
C THR A 636 5.97 0.75 23.41
N LEU A 637 4.93 0.90 24.21
CA LEU A 637 4.36 -0.17 25.04
C LEU A 637 2.85 -0.24 24.74
N SER A 638 2.36 -1.40 24.34
CA SER A 638 0.93 -1.65 24.20
C SER A 638 0.50 -2.83 25.04
N VAL A 639 -0.51 -2.63 25.88
CA VAL A 639 -1.12 -3.66 26.71
C VAL A 639 -2.63 -3.67 26.46
N PRO A 640 -3.10 -4.31 25.38
CA PRO A 640 -4.49 -4.27 24.95
C PRO A 640 -5.48 -4.72 26.04
N ARG A 641 -5.09 -5.70 26.86
CA ARG A 641 -5.93 -6.18 27.99
C ARG A 641 -6.23 -5.08 29.02
N TRP A 642 -5.27 -4.19 29.23
CA TRP A 642 -5.41 -3.06 30.15
C TRP A 642 -5.84 -1.79 29.43
N LYS A 643 -6.05 -1.85 28.12
CA LYS A 643 -6.33 -0.66 27.28
C LYS A 643 -5.32 0.46 27.58
N LEU A 644 -4.04 0.09 27.61
CA LEU A 644 -2.92 0.96 27.90
C LEU A 644 -1.98 0.98 26.70
N ASP A 645 -1.75 2.17 26.16
CA ASP A 645 -0.73 2.44 25.17
C ASP A 645 0.15 3.58 25.70
N ALA A 646 1.46 3.42 25.62
CA ALA A 646 2.40 4.42 26.05
C ALA A 646 3.55 4.52 25.04
N SER A 647 4.11 5.69 24.86
CA SER A 647 5.30 5.88 24.05
C SER A 647 6.22 6.92 24.66
N VAL A 648 7.53 6.74 24.49
CA VAL A 648 8.56 7.72 24.83
C VAL A 648 9.45 7.88 23.61
N GLY A 649 9.64 9.10 23.18
CA GLY A 649 10.43 9.44 21.99
C GLY A 649 11.49 10.50 22.30
N TYR A 650 12.66 10.33 21.71
CA TYR A 650 13.73 11.30 21.67
C TYR A 650 14.09 11.59 20.22
N ALA A 651 14.20 12.87 19.88
CA ALA A 651 14.61 13.33 18.57
C ALA A 651 15.80 14.29 18.69
N LEU A 652 16.76 14.13 17.78
CA LEU A 652 17.89 15.04 17.59
C LEU A 652 17.74 15.68 16.22
N LEU A 653 17.78 17.01 16.18
CA LEU A 653 17.57 17.83 14.99
C LEU A 653 18.78 18.73 14.77
N ALA A 654 19.34 18.72 13.57
CA ALA A 654 20.39 19.64 13.17
C ALA A 654 20.02 20.29 11.83
N GLY A 655 20.24 21.59 11.71
CA GLY A 655 19.84 22.34 10.52
C GLY A 655 18.32 22.49 10.37
N ASN A 656 17.55 22.43 11.47
CA ASN A 656 16.08 22.50 11.42
C ASN A 656 15.62 23.83 10.84
N LEU A 657 14.67 23.76 9.88
CA LEU A 657 14.05 24.94 9.28
C LEU A 657 12.81 25.37 10.08
N TYR A 658 12.61 26.66 10.21
CA TYR A 658 11.43 27.23 10.84
C TYR A 658 11.10 28.60 10.24
N TYR A 659 9.85 29.03 10.34
CA TYR A 659 9.42 30.37 9.97
C TYR A 659 9.42 31.25 11.22
N ASP A 660 10.18 32.36 11.17
CA ASP A 660 10.31 33.30 12.28
C ASP A 660 9.01 34.14 12.49
N THR A 661 9.02 35.06 13.41
CA THR A 661 7.88 35.93 13.75
C THR A 661 7.42 36.84 12.60
N GLN A 662 8.25 37.00 11.57
CA GLN A 662 7.95 37.79 10.38
C GLN A 662 7.55 36.90 9.19
N GLY A 663 7.50 35.60 9.36
CA GLY A 663 7.22 34.66 8.28
C GLY A 663 8.41 34.36 7.35
N ILE A 664 9.62 34.82 7.75
CA ILE A 664 10.83 34.51 6.97
C ILE A 664 11.36 33.14 7.40
N ILE A 665 11.69 32.32 6.42
CA ILE A 665 12.31 31.04 6.71
C ILE A 665 13.75 31.17 7.17
N ARG A 666 14.09 30.44 8.23
CA ARG A 666 15.42 30.41 8.82
C ARG A 666 15.88 28.99 9.11
N GLN A 667 17.19 28.81 9.13
CA GLN A 667 17.79 27.54 9.54
C GLN A 667 18.41 27.74 10.95
N ASN A 668 18.16 26.78 11.83
CA ASN A 668 18.77 26.76 13.15
C ASN A 668 20.19 26.16 13.07
N ASP A 669 21.18 26.95 13.39
CA ASP A 669 22.61 26.58 13.31
C ASP A 669 23.03 25.57 14.38
N SER A 670 22.34 25.53 15.51
CA SER A 670 22.69 24.69 16.66
C SER A 670 21.84 23.43 16.69
N PRO A 671 22.41 22.25 16.94
CA PRO A 671 21.63 21.05 17.19
C PRO A 671 20.65 21.24 18.35
N MET A 672 19.45 20.74 18.19
CA MET A 672 18.39 20.77 19.20
C MET A 672 17.75 19.41 19.39
N SER A 673 17.09 19.21 20.52
CA SER A 673 16.45 17.96 20.85
C SER A 673 15.00 18.14 21.27
N VAL A 674 14.20 17.09 21.01
CA VAL A 674 12.82 16.98 21.48
C VAL A 674 12.66 15.69 22.26
N LEU A 675 12.13 15.79 23.46
CA LEU A 675 11.70 14.67 24.28
C LEU A 675 10.17 14.66 24.33
N SER A 676 9.55 13.51 24.09
CA SER A 676 8.10 13.34 24.16
C SER A 676 7.73 12.05 24.89
N ALA A 677 6.70 12.11 25.71
CA ALA A 677 6.08 10.95 26.35
C ALA A 677 4.57 11.03 26.21
N SER A 678 3.96 10.03 25.62
CA SER A 678 2.51 9.94 25.49
C SER A 678 1.97 8.70 26.20
N ILE A 679 0.82 8.86 26.84
CA ILE A 679 0.13 7.76 27.54
C ILE A 679 -1.36 7.83 27.20
N ARG A 680 -1.90 6.73 26.75
CA ARG A 680 -3.34 6.53 26.64
C ARG A 680 -3.78 5.39 27.56
N LYS A 681 -4.74 5.67 28.44
CA LYS A 681 -5.28 4.69 29.37
C LYS A 681 -6.78 4.81 29.49
N GLU A 682 -7.52 3.76 29.16
CA GLU A 682 -8.94 3.68 29.43
C GLU A 682 -9.18 2.82 30.70
N PHE A 683 -9.86 3.38 31.69
CA PHE A 683 -10.37 2.67 32.84
C PHE A 683 -11.85 2.35 32.62
N VAL A 684 -12.24 1.10 32.83
CA VAL A 684 -13.64 0.64 32.72
C VAL A 684 -14.11 0.15 34.08
N LEU A 685 -15.03 0.89 34.65
CA LEU A 685 -15.59 0.66 35.99
C LEU A 685 -17.10 0.40 35.89
N GLY A 686 -17.48 -0.82 35.50
CA GLY A 686 -18.86 -1.13 35.15
C GLY A 686 -19.33 -0.31 33.94
N PRO A 687 -20.38 0.54 34.10
CA PRO A 687 -20.84 1.40 32.99
C PRO A 687 -19.98 2.64 32.78
N LEU A 688 -19.08 2.99 33.72
CA LEU A 688 -18.24 4.18 33.64
C LEU A 688 -16.95 3.89 32.87
N HIS A 689 -16.69 4.68 31.84
CA HIS A 689 -15.49 4.65 31.03
C HIS A 689 -14.71 5.97 31.20
N LEU A 690 -13.43 5.88 31.50
CA LEU A 690 -12.53 7.02 31.65
C LEU A 690 -11.34 6.83 30.67
N ASP A 691 -11.45 7.38 29.46
CA ASP A 691 -10.38 7.35 28.45
C ASP A 691 -9.52 8.60 28.61
N ASN A 692 -8.25 8.42 28.92
CA ASN A 692 -7.29 9.46 29.20
C ASN A 692 -6.18 9.41 28.19
N LYS A 693 -5.91 10.54 27.54
CA LYS A 693 -4.73 10.76 26.70
C LYS A 693 -3.91 11.91 27.29
N LEU A 694 -2.67 11.63 27.55
CA LEU A 694 -1.69 12.57 28.13
C LEU A 694 -0.50 12.67 27.18
N LEU A 695 -0.02 13.88 26.94
CA LEU A 695 1.22 14.17 26.24
C LEU A 695 2.07 15.08 27.14
N LEU A 696 3.29 14.64 27.40
CA LEU A 696 4.37 15.43 28.01
C LEU A 696 5.45 15.58 26.97
N GLN A 697 5.92 16.78 26.71
CA GLN A 697 7.00 17.01 25.76
C GLN A 697 7.83 18.24 26.13
N TYR A 698 9.05 18.25 25.62
CA TYR A 698 10.00 19.32 25.84
C TYR A 698 10.86 19.53 24.60
N SER A 699 11.00 20.78 24.18
CA SER A 699 11.94 21.20 23.15
C SER A 699 13.12 21.93 23.84
N SER A 700 14.35 21.59 23.48
CA SER A 700 15.54 22.25 23.99
C SER A 700 15.69 23.70 23.52
N ASN A 701 14.97 24.06 22.43
CA ASN A 701 14.91 25.42 21.91
C ASN A 701 13.47 25.83 21.60
N GLN A 702 12.83 26.49 22.54
CA GLN A 702 11.42 26.90 22.43
C GLN A 702 11.20 28.11 21.49
N GLU A 703 12.27 28.87 21.15
CA GLU A 703 12.18 29.96 20.17
C GLU A 703 12.09 29.44 18.74
N VAL A 704 12.82 28.34 18.44
CA VAL A 704 12.83 27.70 17.14
C VAL A 704 11.64 26.75 16.98
N LEU A 705 11.36 25.97 18.03
CA LEU A 705 10.32 24.95 18.02
C LEU A 705 9.47 25.03 19.30
N PRO A 706 8.52 25.96 19.37
CA PRO A 706 7.60 26.05 20.50
C PRO A 706 6.68 24.82 20.57
N LEU A 707 6.57 24.25 21.77
CA LEU A 707 5.72 23.07 22.04
C LEU A 707 5.00 23.26 23.38
N PRO A 708 3.72 22.85 23.51
CA PRO A 708 3.07 22.79 24.82
C PRO A 708 3.69 21.64 25.64
N ASN A 709 4.19 21.95 26.86
CA ASN A 709 4.86 20.93 27.68
C ASN A 709 3.92 19.84 28.18
N LEU A 710 2.64 20.18 28.41
CA LEU A 710 1.59 19.25 28.87
C LEU A 710 0.35 19.46 28.01
N SER A 711 -0.22 18.37 27.51
CA SER A 711 -1.52 18.37 26.86
C SER A 711 -2.34 17.16 27.28
N LEU A 712 -3.65 17.39 27.49
CA LEU A 712 -4.60 16.40 27.94
C LEU A 712 -5.80 16.34 27.00
N ASN A 713 -6.27 15.12 26.73
CA ASN A 713 -7.56 14.87 26.11
C ASN A 713 -8.25 13.74 26.92
N LEU A 714 -9.26 14.13 27.67
CA LEU A 714 -9.99 13.27 28.60
C LEU A 714 -11.39 13.03 28.06
N ARG A 715 -11.80 11.78 27.98
CA ARG A 715 -13.14 11.39 27.56
C ARG A 715 -13.76 10.48 28.60
N TYR A 716 -14.73 11.01 29.35
CA TYR A 716 -15.42 10.31 30.44
C TYR A 716 -16.89 10.12 30.10
N PHE A 717 -17.36 8.89 30.13
CA PHE A 717 -18.74 8.59 29.79
C PHE A 717 -19.32 7.37 30.51
N LEU A 718 -20.62 7.37 30.62
CA LEU A 718 -21.43 6.24 31.05
C LEU A 718 -21.93 5.51 29.78
N GLN A 719 -21.70 4.21 29.72
CA GLN A 719 -22.21 3.35 28.63
C GLN A 719 -23.20 2.35 29.21
N PHE A 720 -24.40 2.27 28.67
CA PHE A 720 -25.44 1.32 29.08
C PHE A 720 -26.26 0.85 27.88
N VAL A 721 -26.80 -0.37 28.01
CA VAL A 721 -27.71 -0.95 27.04
C VAL A 721 -29.14 -0.56 27.44
N ALA A 722 -29.78 0.30 26.64
CA ALA A 722 -31.13 0.78 26.88
C ALA A 722 -32.19 -0.21 26.36
N GLN A 723 -31.89 -0.99 25.33
CA GLN A 723 -32.79 -1.99 24.75
C GLN A 723 -32.02 -3.21 24.23
N LYS A 724 -32.53 -4.40 24.55
CA LYS A 724 -32.07 -5.68 23.99
C LYS A 724 -33.13 -6.26 23.07
N SER A 725 -32.75 -7.21 22.23
CA SER A 725 -33.64 -7.99 21.38
C SER A 725 -34.48 -8.93 22.26
N ASP A 726 -35.63 -9.40 21.74
CA ASP A 726 -36.59 -10.26 22.49
C ASP A 726 -35.92 -11.57 22.95
N ASP A 727 -34.90 -12.04 22.25
CA ASP A 727 -34.08 -13.20 22.63
C ASP A 727 -33.02 -12.89 23.71
N GLY A 728 -32.83 -11.60 24.07
CA GLY A 728 -31.85 -11.12 25.05
C GLY A 728 -30.38 -11.20 24.56
N LEU A 729 -30.16 -11.74 23.39
CA LEU A 729 -28.81 -12.06 22.87
C LEU A 729 -28.10 -10.87 22.15
N ARG A 730 -28.88 -9.89 21.68
CA ARG A 730 -28.34 -8.75 20.90
C ARG A 730 -28.72 -7.44 21.57
N ASP A 731 -27.76 -6.54 21.64
CA ASP A 731 -28.01 -5.16 22.06
C ASP A 731 -28.59 -4.40 20.85
N ILE A 732 -29.81 -3.86 21.01
CA ILE A 732 -30.51 -3.09 19.98
C ILE A 732 -30.17 -1.61 20.10
N LEU A 733 -30.20 -1.08 21.34
CA LEU A 733 -29.89 0.32 21.60
C LEU A 733 -28.83 0.41 22.70
N VAL A 734 -27.66 0.92 22.36
CA VAL A 734 -26.59 1.23 23.30
C VAL A 734 -26.44 2.75 23.36
N MET A 735 -26.31 3.29 24.56
CA MET A 735 -26.17 4.74 24.75
C MET A 735 -24.90 5.03 25.52
N GLN A 736 -24.28 6.17 25.15
CA GLN A 736 -23.16 6.78 25.86
C GLN A 736 -23.50 8.22 26.17
N LEU A 737 -23.45 8.59 27.44
CA LEU A 737 -23.60 9.96 27.93
C LEU A 737 -22.27 10.38 28.55
N GLY A 738 -21.67 11.48 28.14
CA GLY A 738 -20.37 11.86 28.67
C GLY A 738 -19.92 13.24 28.29
N ALA A 739 -18.65 13.49 28.63
CA ALA A 739 -17.95 14.73 28.33
C ALA A 739 -16.53 14.45 27.82
N ASN A 740 -16.07 15.33 26.95
CA ASN A 740 -14.65 15.47 26.58
C ASN A 740 -14.09 16.72 27.25
N ALA A 741 -12.86 16.63 27.73
CA ALA A 741 -12.12 17.78 28.23
C ALA A 741 -10.75 17.86 27.55
N PHE A 742 -10.39 19.09 27.17
CA PHE A 742 -9.09 19.39 26.57
C PHE A 742 -8.36 20.43 27.41
N TYR A 743 -7.08 20.22 27.61
CA TYR A 743 -6.21 21.14 28.33
C TYR A 743 -4.83 21.17 27.71
N ASN A 744 -4.19 22.32 27.66
CA ASN A 744 -2.76 22.45 27.41
C ASN A 744 -2.13 23.52 28.28
N SER A 745 -0.85 23.30 28.68
CA SER A 745 -0.04 24.29 29.39
C SER A 745 0.24 25.49 28.52
N ALA A 746 0.63 26.59 29.17
CA ALA A 746 1.00 27.82 28.49
C ALA A 746 2.16 27.61 27.52
N TRP A 747 2.04 28.13 26.33
CA TRP A 747 3.03 28.09 25.27
C TRP A 747 2.79 29.19 24.23
N TYR A 748 3.79 29.47 23.41
CA TYR A 748 3.65 30.34 22.24
C TYR A 748 3.01 29.55 21.08
N SER A 749 1.69 29.56 21.00
CA SER A 749 0.98 28.90 19.92
C SER A 749 1.28 29.62 18.61
N PRO A 750 1.60 28.92 17.52
CA PRO A 750 2.01 29.53 16.27
C PRO A 750 0.91 30.36 15.62
N ALA A 751 1.31 31.35 14.85
CA ALA A 751 0.44 32.13 14.00
C ALA A 751 0.29 31.47 12.61
N TRP A 752 -0.86 31.67 12.00
CA TRP A 752 -1.09 31.22 10.62
C TRP A 752 -0.73 32.32 9.62
N ASN A 753 0.15 31.99 8.67
CA ASN A 753 0.49 32.87 7.55
C ASN A 753 -0.23 32.44 6.28
N PRO A 754 -1.36 33.07 5.91
CA PRO A 754 -2.13 32.65 4.74
C PRO A 754 -1.41 32.96 3.41
N ALA A 755 -0.51 33.94 3.35
CA ALA A 755 0.24 34.23 2.13
C ALA A 755 1.27 33.15 1.79
N LEU A 756 1.84 32.50 2.79
CA LEU A 756 2.76 31.35 2.63
C LEU A 756 2.02 30.02 2.67
N GLY A 757 0.92 29.93 3.42
CA GLY A 757 0.22 28.67 3.68
C GLY A 757 0.91 27.82 4.72
N VAL A 758 1.56 28.42 5.71
CA VAL A 758 2.32 27.75 6.77
C VAL A 758 2.03 28.35 8.14
N PHE A 759 2.32 27.58 9.20
CA PHE A 759 2.40 28.11 10.56
C PHE A 759 3.78 28.75 10.77
N GLN A 760 3.79 29.95 11.36
CA GLN A 760 4.98 30.68 11.73
C GLN A 760 5.07 30.89 13.25
N ASN A 761 6.27 31.04 13.79
CA ASN A 761 6.47 31.30 15.21
C ASN A 761 5.96 32.69 15.59
N GLN A 762 5.56 32.83 16.84
CA GLN A 762 5.29 34.10 17.48
C GLN A 762 5.79 34.06 18.93
N ASN A 763 6.16 35.19 19.49
CA ASN A 763 6.72 35.34 20.83
C ASN A 763 6.02 36.44 21.65
N GLU A 764 4.90 36.97 21.15
CA GLU A 764 4.16 38.05 21.82
C GLU A 764 3.15 37.52 22.85
N ARG A 765 2.47 36.38 22.54
CA ARG A 765 1.34 35.92 23.33
C ARG A 765 1.49 34.47 23.76
N LEU A 766 1.42 34.29 25.08
CA LEU A 766 1.31 32.96 25.67
C LEU A 766 -0.17 32.54 25.74
N TYR A 767 -0.47 31.40 25.18
CA TYR A 767 -1.79 30.78 25.24
C TYR A 767 -1.80 29.62 26.22
N THR A 768 -2.67 29.71 27.22
CA THR A 768 -3.02 28.60 28.11
C THR A 768 -4.51 28.33 27.95
N ASN A 769 -4.83 27.15 27.55
CA ASN A 769 -6.21 26.73 27.47
C ASN A 769 -6.55 26.00 28.77
N GLY A 770 -7.33 26.67 29.62
CA GLY A 770 -7.98 26.01 30.76
C GLY A 770 -8.87 24.91 30.28
N PRO A 771 -9.46 24.09 31.15
CA PRO A 771 -10.24 22.95 30.69
C PRO A 771 -11.42 23.39 29.82
N TYR A 772 -11.29 23.13 28.53
CA TYR A 772 -12.37 23.24 27.57
C TYR A 772 -13.08 21.92 27.53
N PHE A 773 -14.40 21.88 27.62
CA PHE A 773 -15.13 20.61 27.58
C PHE A 773 -16.39 20.65 26.73
N ASP A 774 -16.63 19.54 26.06
CA ASP A 774 -17.83 19.23 25.31
C ASP A 774 -18.67 18.21 26.08
N VAL A 775 -19.99 18.30 25.98
CA VAL A 775 -20.92 17.26 26.46
C VAL A 775 -21.51 16.54 25.26
N PHE A 776 -21.66 15.23 25.36
CA PHE A 776 -22.17 14.45 24.25
C PHE A 776 -23.11 13.33 24.66
N LEU A 777 -23.99 12.95 23.75
CA LEU A 777 -24.84 11.78 23.77
C LEU A 777 -24.66 11.01 22.48
N ASN A 778 -24.14 9.78 22.58
CA ASN A 778 -24.05 8.87 21.45
C ASN A 778 -25.06 7.74 21.63
N MET A 779 -25.70 7.34 20.56
CA MET A 779 -26.67 6.27 20.51
C MET A 779 -26.36 5.36 19.34
N GLN A 780 -26.15 4.09 19.62
CA GLN A 780 -26.07 3.05 18.59
C GLN A 780 -27.40 2.32 18.55
N TRP A 781 -28.18 2.53 17.49
CA TRP A 781 -29.42 1.82 17.24
C TRP A 781 -29.19 0.82 16.08
N LYS A 782 -29.11 -0.47 16.45
CA LYS A 782 -28.73 -1.54 15.53
C LYS A 782 -27.36 -1.25 14.87
N ARG A 783 -27.34 -0.81 13.61
CA ARG A 783 -26.12 -0.45 12.86
C ARG A 783 -25.93 1.06 12.73
N ALA A 784 -26.95 1.84 12.91
CA ALA A 784 -26.86 3.30 12.83
C ALA A 784 -26.35 3.87 14.16
N CYS A 785 -25.43 4.82 14.08
CA CYS A 785 -24.96 5.59 15.23
C CYS A 785 -25.45 7.02 15.08
N ILE A 786 -26.13 7.51 16.08
CA ILE A 786 -26.60 8.89 16.18
C ILE A 786 -25.79 9.55 17.29
N PHE A 787 -25.25 10.71 17.03
CA PHE A 787 -24.51 11.46 18.04
C PHE A 787 -24.95 12.91 18.08
N VAL A 788 -25.04 13.40 19.32
CA VAL A 788 -25.38 14.79 19.64
C VAL A 788 -24.24 15.31 20.52
N LYS A 789 -23.69 16.45 20.18
CA LYS A 789 -22.58 17.05 20.91
C LYS A 789 -22.83 18.54 21.10
N PHE A 790 -22.67 19.00 22.33
CA PHE A 790 -22.66 20.41 22.66
C PHE A 790 -21.21 20.82 22.97
N GLN A 791 -20.65 21.61 22.07
CA GLN A 791 -19.26 22.06 22.20
C GLN A 791 -19.14 23.20 23.20
N ASN A 792 -18.02 23.23 23.94
CA ASN A 792 -17.71 24.25 24.96
C ASN A 792 -18.86 24.49 25.95
N ALA A 793 -19.41 23.43 26.51
CA ALA A 793 -20.57 23.46 27.41
C ALA A 793 -20.31 24.26 28.72
N GLY A 794 -19.05 24.45 29.08
CA GLY A 794 -18.67 25.19 30.29
C GLY A 794 -18.36 26.66 30.10
N GLN A 795 -18.49 27.19 28.89
CA GLN A 795 -18.19 28.61 28.65
C GLN A 795 -19.09 29.52 29.47
N GLY A 796 -18.47 30.43 30.23
CA GLY A 796 -19.16 31.40 31.09
C GLY A 796 -19.50 30.92 32.49
N TRP A 797 -19.24 29.65 32.82
CA TRP A 797 -19.36 29.18 34.17
C TRP A 797 -18.24 29.79 35.09
N PRO A 798 -18.45 29.86 36.42
CA PRO A 798 -17.50 30.53 37.31
C PRO A 798 -16.06 30.01 37.24
N MET A 799 -15.89 28.75 36.84
CA MET A 799 -14.57 28.09 36.68
C MET A 799 -14.02 28.13 35.27
N ASN A 800 -14.81 28.41 34.24
CA ASN A 800 -14.34 28.44 32.84
C ASN A 800 -14.49 29.83 32.23
N LYS A 801 -13.56 30.68 32.61
CA LYS A 801 -13.43 32.02 32.01
C LYS A 801 -12.51 32.04 30.80
N SER A 802 -12.00 30.87 30.39
CA SER A 802 -11.00 30.81 29.35
C SER A 802 -11.62 30.73 27.97
N ASP A 803 -11.19 31.61 27.12
CA ASP A 803 -11.34 31.53 25.70
C ASP A 803 -10.39 30.44 25.18
N TYR A 804 -10.83 29.61 24.29
CA TYR A 804 -9.98 28.56 23.73
C TYR A 804 -9.36 29.02 22.42
N PHE A 805 -8.10 29.42 22.47
CA PHE A 805 -7.29 29.78 21.31
C PHE A 805 -6.42 28.57 20.90
N SER A 806 -6.54 28.11 19.69
CA SER A 806 -5.74 27.02 19.17
C SER A 806 -4.52 27.50 18.38
N ALA A 807 -4.66 28.56 17.60
CA ALA A 807 -3.60 29.28 16.94
C ALA A 807 -3.60 30.75 17.41
N ASP A 808 -2.50 31.49 17.22
CA ASP A 808 -2.46 32.91 17.56
C ASP A 808 -3.60 33.65 16.87
N ARG A 809 -4.40 34.42 17.63
CA ARG A 809 -5.55 35.23 17.19
C ARG A 809 -6.73 34.43 16.57
N TYR A 810 -6.73 33.09 16.64
CA TYR A 810 -7.83 32.24 16.16
C TYR A 810 -8.49 31.52 17.34
N ILE A 811 -9.79 31.70 17.47
CA ILE A 811 -10.57 31.09 18.53
C ILE A 811 -11.32 29.87 18.03
N VAL A 812 -11.37 28.81 18.83
CA VAL A 812 -12.04 27.55 18.50
C VAL A 812 -13.44 27.47 19.11
N THR A 813 -13.67 28.22 20.18
CA THR A 813 -14.91 28.11 20.96
C THR A 813 -16.08 28.80 20.26
N GLN A 814 -17.23 28.12 20.25
CA GLN A 814 -18.48 28.69 19.79
C GLN A 814 -19.34 29.10 20.99
N ARG A 815 -19.97 30.27 20.92
CA ARG A 815 -20.87 30.78 21.96
C ARG A 815 -22.29 30.27 21.78
N GLY A 816 -22.94 29.83 22.87
CA GLY A 816 -24.36 29.47 22.91
C GLY A 816 -24.73 28.25 22.06
N PHE A 817 -25.96 28.23 21.55
CA PHE A 817 -26.51 27.12 20.78
C PHE A 817 -25.78 26.79 19.45
N SER A 818 -24.93 27.67 18.96
CA SER A 818 -24.10 27.36 17.79
C SER A 818 -23.09 26.22 18.04
N GLY A 819 -22.89 25.84 19.31
CA GLY A 819 -22.11 24.69 19.70
C GLY A 819 -22.82 23.33 19.59
N LEU A 820 -24.15 23.32 19.29
CA LEU A 820 -24.88 22.07 19.14
C LEU A 820 -24.62 21.43 17.78
N LYS A 821 -24.13 20.22 17.78
CA LYS A 821 -23.89 19.42 16.57
C LYS A 821 -24.59 18.08 16.68
N ILE A 822 -25.15 17.66 15.56
CA ILE A 822 -25.88 16.39 15.43
C ILE A 822 -25.26 15.64 14.27
N GLY A 823 -25.12 14.33 14.41
CA GLY A 823 -24.61 13.50 13.34
C GLY A 823 -25.24 12.12 13.33
N ILE A 824 -25.08 11.48 12.18
CA ILE A 824 -25.46 10.09 11.96
C ILE A 824 -24.33 9.39 11.22
N TYR A 825 -23.95 8.21 11.67
CA TYR A 825 -23.10 7.28 10.96
C TYR A 825 -23.86 5.99 10.70
N TRP A 826 -23.93 5.59 9.44
CA TRP A 826 -24.71 4.43 9.03
C TRP A 826 -23.91 3.52 8.09
N PRO A 827 -23.22 2.50 8.62
CA PRO A 827 -22.61 1.45 7.83
C PRO A 827 -23.65 0.38 7.47
N PHE A 828 -23.71 -0.01 6.21
CA PHE A 828 -24.61 -1.06 5.77
C PHE A 828 -24.01 -1.98 4.71
N TYR A 829 -24.34 -3.27 4.84
CA TYR A 829 -24.04 -4.28 3.85
C TYR A 829 -25.29 -4.53 3.02
N MET A 830 -25.17 -4.44 1.71
CA MET A 830 -26.26 -4.87 0.83
C MET A 830 -26.34 -6.40 0.89
N GLU A 831 -27.50 -6.96 1.12
CA GLU A 831 -27.69 -8.39 0.96
C GLU A 831 -27.55 -8.72 -0.52
N PRO A 832 -26.78 -9.74 -0.90
CA PRO A 832 -26.75 -10.14 -2.28
C PRO A 832 -28.18 -10.53 -2.66
N THR A 833 -28.73 -9.89 -3.69
CA THR A 833 -29.94 -10.33 -4.37
C THR A 833 -29.58 -11.65 -5.07
N GLY A 834 -29.32 -12.69 -4.29
CA GLY A 834 -28.92 -13.99 -4.76
C GLY A 834 -30.17 -14.79 -5.09
N HIS A 835 -30.31 -15.19 -6.32
CA HIS A 835 -31.03 -16.43 -6.60
C HIS A 835 -30.41 -17.51 -5.71
N PRO A 836 -31.24 -18.29 -4.98
CA PRO A 836 -30.72 -19.44 -4.28
C PRO A 836 -29.97 -20.29 -5.31
N ALA A 837 -28.73 -20.61 -5.02
CA ALA A 837 -27.97 -21.55 -5.85
C ALA A 837 -28.80 -22.83 -5.98
N LYS A 838 -29.17 -23.18 -7.21
CA LYS A 838 -29.78 -24.46 -7.53
C LYS A 838 -28.77 -25.58 -7.31
#